data_a3309ef1989bc45368498c8b696f7054
#
_entry.id   a3309ef1989bc45368498c8b696f7054
#
_cell.length_a   1.000
_cell.length_b   1.000
_cell.length_c   1.000
_cell.angle_alpha   90.00
_cell.angle_beta   90.00
_cell.angle_gamma   90.00
#
_symmetry.space_group_name_H-M   'P 1'
#
loop_
_entity.id
_entity.type
_entity.pdbx_description
1 polymer ?
#
loop_
_entity_poly.entity_id
_entity_poly.type
_entity_poly.pdbx_seq_one_letter_code
_entity_poly.pdbx_strand_id
1 'polypeptide(L)'
;MDLFTPTLEWGSELTTSLWWIAKAWLIAAVSTLVVVTAIGRFTVWGRQFWRITGAYFVGRDSIKVWLWLAALLLSVITGVRLTVLFSYQSNDLMTSFQVVASGLAGHDQAVKDSGAHGFWMSIGIFSLLAVLHVCRIMLDLFMTQRFILRWRAWLTDRLTGDWLDGKAYYRSRFIDDTIDNPDQRIQSDIDIFTAGVGPLPNTPNNMTTSTLLFGAINAIASMLSFTAILWNLSGTLTIAGLTIPKAMFWIGLGYVLIASVVAFWIGRPIIWLSFDNERFNAAFRYALVRMRDAAEAVAFYHGELAERTGLRRLFAPVVDNYKRYVNRMIGLNGWNLSMSQIIVPLPYVLQFPRFLAGEIKLGDMNQTASAFGSIQDGLSFFRNVYDQFAGYRAAIIRLHGLVTANDAARHLPELTTEDCPDDTITLEKVTVSTPDGRELIAPLDLCLYPGEALVVTGPSGSGKTTLLRSLAKLWPFCHGAMHFPMDENETLFLSQLPYVPLGDLRAVVSYPSKVGTHTDEALRTVLGKVALPHLVNRLDEVDDWAKVLSPGEQQRVAFARVLLTRPKAVFFDESTSALDEGLEMMLYQLVRTELPDTTVVSVSHRSTVEQHHQQELELLGDGTWRLTRIEDEDGAPARV
;
A
#
# COMPACT_ATOMS: atom_id res chain seq x y z
N MET A 1 7.21 -32.38 56.93
CA MET A 1 7.43 -31.32 55.92
C MET A 1 7.43 -31.98 54.56
N ASP A 2 6.72 -31.44 53.58
CA ASP A 2 6.59 -32.08 52.28
C ASP A 2 7.86 -31.90 51.45
N LEU A 3 8.32 -32.96 50.85
CA LEU A 3 9.41 -32.95 49.89
C LEU A 3 8.97 -32.19 48.61
N PHE A 4 9.92 -31.65 47.83
CA PHE A 4 9.64 -31.04 46.58
C PHE A 4 9.05 -32.07 45.57
N THR A 5 7.93 -31.70 44.98
CA THR A 5 7.31 -32.46 43.91
C THR A 5 7.06 -31.51 42.73
N PRO A 6 7.55 -31.83 41.53
CA PRO A 6 7.30 -30.98 40.37
C PRO A 6 5.80 -30.97 40.01
N THR A 7 5.33 -29.86 39.45
CA THR A 7 3.92 -29.68 39.03
C THR A 7 3.58 -30.48 37.74
N LEU A 8 4.58 -30.76 36.92
CA LEU A 8 4.46 -31.57 35.72
C LEU A 8 5.47 -32.71 35.72
N GLU A 9 5.12 -33.83 35.07
CA GLU A 9 6.05 -34.92 34.78
C GLU A 9 6.95 -34.53 33.59
N TRP A 10 7.99 -33.74 33.86
CA TRP A 10 8.86 -33.18 32.81
C TRP A 10 9.51 -34.21 31.89
N GLY A 11 9.64 -35.47 32.34
CA GLY A 11 10.17 -36.56 31.52
C GLY A 11 9.27 -36.97 30.35
N SER A 12 7.95 -36.88 30.52
CA SER A 12 6.94 -37.23 29.49
C SER A 12 6.36 -35.97 28.81
N GLU A 13 6.73 -34.78 29.28
CA GLU A 13 6.10 -33.53 28.85
C GLU A 13 6.35 -33.18 27.38
N LEU A 14 7.48 -33.60 26.81
CA LEU A 14 7.78 -33.40 25.40
C LEU A 14 6.71 -34.02 24.48
N THR A 15 6.34 -35.25 24.73
CA THR A 15 5.33 -35.99 23.93
C THR A 15 3.93 -35.39 24.15
N THR A 16 3.60 -35.03 25.37
CA THR A 16 2.34 -34.37 25.73
C THR A 16 2.21 -33.01 25.05
N SER A 17 3.27 -32.22 25.07
CA SER A 17 3.32 -30.93 24.41
C SER A 17 3.22 -31.03 22.90
N LEU A 18 3.91 -31.95 22.26
CA LEU A 18 3.81 -32.17 20.81
C LEU A 18 2.37 -32.53 20.40
N TRP A 19 1.73 -33.42 21.16
CA TRP A 19 0.34 -33.84 20.91
C TRP A 19 -0.64 -32.67 21.13
N TRP A 20 -0.42 -31.86 22.17
CA TRP A 20 -1.20 -30.67 22.43
C TRP A 20 -1.06 -29.65 21.31
N ILE A 21 0.19 -29.37 20.86
CA ILE A 21 0.47 -28.45 19.75
C ILE A 21 -0.23 -28.92 18.47
N ALA A 22 -0.16 -30.19 18.14
CA ALA A 22 -0.79 -30.74 16.94
C ALA A 22 -2.32 -30.57 16.96
N LYS A 23 -2.97 -30.89 18.09
CA LYS A 23 -4.42 -30.69 18.26
C LYS A 23 -4.80 -29.22 18.21
N ALA A 24 -4.10 -28.36 18.97
CA ALA A 24 -4.40 -26.95 19.04
C ALA A 24 -4.17 -26.27 17.68
N TRP A 25 -3.12 -26.66 16.95
CA TRP A 25 -2.86 -26.18 15.59
C TRP A 25 -3.98 -26.56 14.62
N LEU A 26 -4.44 -27.81 14.64
CA LEU A 26 -5.53 -28.27 13.78
C LEU A 26 -6.84 -27.51 14.07
N ILE A 27 -7.18 -27.37 15.35
CA ILE A 27 -8.38 -26.61 15.76
C ILE A 27 -8.27 -25.16 15.33
N ALA A 28 -7.11 -24.52 15.58
CA ALA A 28 -6.87 -23.13 15.19
C ALA A 28 -6.91 -22.96 13.66
N ALA A 29 -6.33 -23.89 12.88
CA ALA A 29 -6.35 -23.84 11.43
C ALA A 29 -7.77 -23.93 10.86
N VAL A 30 -8.56 -24.90 11.32
CA VAL A 30 -9.95 -25.06 10.89
C VAL A 30 -10.80 -23.88 11.31
N SER A 31 -10.70 -23.44 12.57
CA SER A 31 -11.47 -22.30 13.08
C SER A 31 -11.11 -21.01 12.32
N THR A 32 -9.83 -20.76 12.07
CA THR A 32 -9.37 -19.60 11.31
C THR A 32 -9.90 -19.63 9.88
N LEU A 33 -9.84 -20.78 9.21
CA LEU A 33 -10.37 -20.93 7.85
C LEU A 33 -11.86 -20.63 7.79
N VAL A 34 -12.64 -21.15 8.74
CA VAL A 34 -14.10 -20.91 8.84
C VAL A 34 -14.37 -19.42 9.08
N VAL A 35 -13.68 -18.80 10.04
CA VAL A 35 -13.88 -17.38 10.38
C VAL A 35 -13.49 -16.47 9.23
N VAL A 36 -12.33 -16.69 8.59
CA VAL A 36 -11.87 -15.88 7.45
C VAL A 36 -12.81 -16.04 6.26
N THR A 37 -13.29 -17.23 5.99
CA THR A 37 -14.29 -17.48 4.93
C THR A 37 -15.61 -16.78 5.24
N ALA A 38 -16.09 -16.87 6.47
CA ALA A 38 -17.31 -16.17 6.90
C ALA A 38 -17.16 -14.65 6.78
N ILE A 39 -16.04 -14.09 7.24
CA ILE A 39 -15.74 -12.66 7.09
C ILE A 39 -15.72 -12.27 5.61
N GLY A 40 -15.03 -13.03 4.76
CA GLY A 40 -14.94 -12.80 3.31
C GLY A 40 -16.28 -12.83 2.62
N ARG A 41 -17.22 -13.68 3.08
CA ARG A 41 -18.56 -13.82 2.46
C ARG A 41 -19.59 -12.84 3.01
N PHE A 42 -19.61 -12.61 4.32
CA PHE A 42 -20.71 -11.90 5.00
C PHE A 42 -20.39 -10.44 5.32
N THR A 43 -19.12 -10.02 5.34
CA THR A 43 -18.76 -8.64 5.65
C THR A 43 -18.34 -7.84 4.40
N VAL A 44 -18.64 -6.55 4.41
CA VAL A 44 -18.23 -5.65 3.32
C VAL A 44 -16.72 -5.60 3.19
N TRP A 45 -16.01 -5.43 4.31
CA TRP A 45 -14.55 -5.33 4.30
C TRP A 45 -13.84 -6.64 3.93
N GLY A 46 -14.43 -7.78 4.26
CA GLY A 46 -13.90 -9.07 3.83
C GLY A 46 -14.00 -9.26 2.31
N ARG A 47 -15.12 -8.84 1.69
CA ARG A 47 -15.25 -8.84 0.23
C ARG A 47 -14.27 -7.87 -0.44
N GLN A 48 -14.07 -6.69 0.15
CA GLN A 48 -13.08 -5.71 -0.32
C GLN A 48 -11.66 -6.28 -0.24
N PHE A 49 -11.28 -6.87 0.90
CA PHE A 49 -10.00 -7.56 1.08
C PHE A 49 -9.79 -8.64 0.01
N TRP A 50 -10.81 -9.46 -0.23
CA TRP A 50 -10.72 -10.55 -1.21
C TRP A 50 -10.57 -10.04 -2.64
N ARG A 51 -11.25 -8.95 -3.00
CA ARG A 51 -11.10 -8.31 -4.32
C ARG A 51 -9.68 -7.77 -4.55
N ILE A 52 -9.05 -7.23 -3.51
CA ILE A 52 -7.68 -6.69 -3.59
C ILE A 52 -6.64 -7.82 -3.74
N THR A 53 -6.75 -8.89 -2.94
CA THR A 53 -5.64 -9.85 -2.79
C THR A 53 -6.06 -11.31 -2.98
N GLY A 54 -7.32 -11.61 -3.23
CA GLY A 54 -7.82 -12.99 -3.32
C GLY A 54 -7.06 -13.87 -4.32
N ALA A 55 -6.61 -13.30 -5.43
CA ALA A 55 -5.81 -14.02 -6.43
C ALA A 55 -4.46 -14.55 -5.88
N TYR A 56 -3.90 -13.93 -4.85
CA TYR A 56 -2.69 -14.42 -4.17
C TYR A 56 -2.90 -15.76 -3.45
N PHE A 57 -4.13 -15.98 -2.97
CA PHE A 57 -4.52 -17.17 -2.20
C PHE A 57 -5.18 -18.28 -3.02
N VAL A 58 -5.48 -18.04 -4.29
CA VAL A 58 -6.25 -18.96 -5.18
C VAL A 58 -5.51 -19.28 -6.48
N GLY A 59 -4.25 -18.95 -6.65
CA GLY A 59 -3.47 -19.24 -7.86
C GLY A 59 -2.73 -20.58 -7.81
N ARG A 60 -2.03 -20.92 -8.89
CA ARG A 60 -1.18 -22.14 -9.00
C ARG A 60 -0.07 -22.17 -7.95
N ASP A 61 0.44 -21.01 -7.54
CA ASP A 61 1.47 -20.86 -6.49
C ASP A 61 0.90 -20.73 -5.08
N SER A 62 -0.42 -20.75 -4.92
CA SER A 62 -1.11 -20.58 -3.62
C SER A 62 -0.74 -21.68 -2.60
N ILE A 63 -0.36 -22.88 -3.03
CA ILE A 63 0.07 -23.97 -2.13
C ILE A 63 1.24 -23.50 -1.26
N LYS A 64 2.22 -22.80 -1.84
CA LYS A 64 3.35 -22.24 -1.09
C LYS A 64 2.89 -21.20 -0.06
N VAL A 65 1.92 -20.36 -0.42
CA VAL A 65 1.34 -19.33 0.48
C VAL A 65 0.66 -20.01 1.67
N TRP A 66 -0.16 -21.02 1.43
CA TRP A 66 -0.84 -21.77 2.48
C TRP A 66 0.12 -22.53 3.39
N LEU A 67 1.20 -23.10 2.84
CA LEU A 67 2.25 -23.75 3.66
C LEU A 67 2.96 -22.74 4.57
N TRP A 68 3.23 -21.51 4.09
CA TRP A 68 3.79 -20.45 4.93
C TRP A 68 2.83 -20.03 6.04
N LEU A 69 1.54 -19.84 5.72
CA LEU A 69 0.52 -19.50 6.72
C LEU A 69 0.37 -20.61 7.77
N ALA A 70 0.40 -21.87 7.35
CA ALA A 70 0.36 -23.03 8.24
C ALA A 70 1.59 -23.08 9.18
N ALA A 71 2.78 -22.78 8.66
CA ALA A 71 4.01 -22.72 9.47
C ALA A 71 3.99 -21.53 10.45
N LEU A 72 3.49 -20.36 10.04
CA LEU A 72 3.32 -19.20 10.92
C LEU A 72 2.31 -19.51 12.04
N LEU A 73 1.19 -20.16 11.72
CA LEU A 73 0.21 -20.61 12.71
C LEU A 73 0.83 -21.61 13.70
N LEU A 74 1.66 -22.54 13.20
CA LEU A 74 2.38 -23.49 14.06
C LEU A 74 3.32 -22.76 15.03
N SER A 75 4.04 -21.74 14.56
CA SER A 75 4.90 -20.89 15.40
C SER A 75 4.10 -20.22 16.51
N VAL A 76 2.93 -19.66 16.21
CA VAL A 76 2.05 -19.02 17.22
C VAL A 76 1.59 -20.01 18.27
N ILE A 77 1.06 -21.17 17.86
CA ILE A 77 0.56 -22.19 18.81
C ILE A 77 1.70 -22.78 19.67
N THR A 78 2.87 -23.00 19.06
CA THR A 78 4.08 -23.39 19.80
C THR A 78 4.47 -22.31 20.83
N GLY A 79 4.37 -21.04 20.46
CA GLY A 79 4.61 -19.92 21.38
C GLY A 79 3.68 -19.92 22.59
N VAL A 80 2.39 -20.15 22.39
CA VAL A 80 1.41 -20.29 23.46
C VAL A 80 1.77 -21.46 24.39
N ARG A 81 2.12 -22.63 23.83
CA ARG A 81 2.52 -23.77 24.66
C ARG A 81 3.76 -23.49 25.48
N LEU A 82 4.79 -22.89 24.87
CA LEU A 82 6.00 -22.50 25.62
C LEU A 82 5.69 -21.52 26.76
N THR A 83 4.81 -20.55 26.57
CA THR A 83 4.39 -19.61 27.62
C THR A 83 3.68 -20.35 28.78
N VAL A 84 2.85 -21.34 28.45
CA VAL A 84 2.23 -22.22 29.46
C VAL A 84 3.28 -23.03 30.22
N LEU A 85 4.26 -23.61 29.54
CA LEU A 85 5.35 -24.37 30.19
C LEU A 85 6.23 -23.49 31.08
N PHE A 86 6.53 -22.26 30.67
CA PHE A 86 7.21 -21.27 31.53
C PHE A 86 6.41 -20.96 32.79
N SER A 87 5.08 -20.93 32.71
CA SER A 87 4.23 -20.70 33.90
C SER A 87 4.35 -21.86 34.91
N TYR A 88 4.38 -23.12 34.47
CA TYR A 88 4.60 -24.29 35.33
C TYR A 88 6.02 -24.35 35.88
N GLN A 89 7.02 -24.08 35.05
CA GLN A 89 8.42 -24.01 35.49
C GLN A 89 8.62 -22.93 36.56
N SER A 90 7.99 -21.77 36.39
CA SER A 90 8.04 -20.70 37.37
C SER A 90 7.36 -21.09 38.71
N ASN A 91 6.28 -21.89 38.63
CA ASN A 91 5.67 -22.48 39.85
C ASN A 91 6.66 -23.39 40.57
N ASP A 92 7.29 -24.35 39.86
CA ASP A 92 8.26 -25.28 40.43
C ASP A 92 9.44 -24.54 41.05
N LEU A 93 9.95 -23.48 40.37
CA LEU A 93 11.03 -22.65 40.89
C LEU A 93 10.67 -21.98 42.24
N MET A 94 9.48 -21.33 42.30
CA MET A 94 9.03 -20.65 43.51
C MET A 94 8.70 -21.64 44.64
N THR A 95 8.14 -22.79 44.31
CA THR A 95 7.89 -23.87 45.27
C THR A 95 9.19 -24.44 45.83
N SER A 96 10.25 -24.58 45.00
CA SER A 96 11.56 -25.06 45.45
C SER A 96 12.19 -24.12 46.50
N PHE A 97 12.08 -22.80 46.31
CA PHE A 97 12.52 -21.82 47.35
C PHE A 97 11.75 -21.99 48.67
N GLN A 98 10.44 -22.18 48.59
CA GLN A 98 9.62 -22.38 49.78
C GLN A 98 10.05 -23.67 50.54
N VAL A 99 10.31 -24.77 49.81
CA VAL A 99 10.77 -26.04 50.40
C VAL A 99 12.16 -25.90 51.02
N VAL A 100 13.11 -25.21 50.39
CA VAL A 100 14.43 -24.93 50.97
C VAL A 100 14.28 -24.11 52.26
N ALA A 101 13.45 -23.05 52.24
CA ALA A 101 13.22 -22.19 53.40
C ALA A 101 12.60 -22.98 54.57
N SER A 102 11.64 -23.86 54.31
CA SER A 102 11.02 -24.71 55.33
C SER A 102 11.99 -25.76 55.88
N GLY A 103 12.87 -26.36 55.07
CA GLY A 103 13.94 -27.25 55.50
C GLY A 103 14.97 -26.57 56.41
N LEU A 104 15.34 -25.33 56.07
CA LEU A 104 16.22 -24.50 56.90
C LEU A 104 15.58 -24.15 58.26
N ALA A 105 14.33 -23.73 58.26
CA ALA A 105 13.60 -23.38 59.49
C ALA A 105 13.34 -24.58 60.39
N GLY A 106 13.08 -25.75 59.81
CA GLY A 106 12.85 -27.01 60.52
C GLY A 106 14.11 -27.80 60.85
N HIS A 107 15.30 -27.32 60.47
CA HIS A 107 16.58 -28.04 60.56
C HIS A 107 16.55 -29.46 59.92
N ASP A 108 15.71 -29.65 58.92
CA ASP A 108 15.56 -30.89 58.15
C ASP A 108 16.40 -30.84 56.87
N GLN A 109 17.53 -31.58 56.91
CA GLN A 109 18.46 -31.60 55.76
C GLN A 109 17.86 -32.27 54.53
N ALA A 110 17.01 -33.31 54.70
CA ALA A 110 16.40 -34.01 53.59
C ALA A 110 15.43 -33.11 52.82
N VAL A 111 14.63 -32.28 53.51
CA VAL A 111 13.73 -31.30 52.91
C VAL A 111 14.51 -30.20 52.19
N LYS A 112 15.59 -29.71 52.84
CA LYS A 112 16.47 -28.69 52.20
C LYS A 112 17.11 -29.23 50.91
N ASP A 113 17.66 -30.44 50.95
CA ASP A 113 18.33 -31.05 49.79
C ASP A 113 17.32 -31.34 48.64
N SER A 114 16.10 -31.77 48.99
CA SER A 114 15.00 -31.95 48.05
C SER A 114 14.61 -30.61 47.36
N GLY A 115 14.50 -29.52 48.12
CA GLY A 115 14.23 -28.19 47.55
C GLY A 115 15.36 -27.68 46.69
N ALA A 116 16.63 -27.89 47.11
CA ALA A 116 17.80 -27.53 46.28
C ALA A 116 17.86 -28.31 44.97
N HIS A 117 17.52 -29.61 45.00
CA HIS A 117 17.41 -30.42 43.77
C HIS A 117 16.31 -29.84 42.84
N GLY A 118 15.13 -29.52 43.39
CA GLY A 118 14.04 -28.88 42.63
C GLY A 118 14.44 -27.56 41.99
N PHE A 119 15.24 -26.74 42.67
CA PHE A 119 15.76 -25.50 42.14
C PHE A 119 16.64 -25.71 40.90
N TRP A 120 17.65 -26.59 40.99
CA TRP A 120 18.55 -26.86 39.87
C TRP A 120 17.84 -27.54 38.70
N MET A 121 16.88 -28.41 38.98
CA MET A 121 16.02 -29.00 37.96
C MET A 121 15.22 -27.93 37.24
N SER A 122 14.58 -27.00 37.97
CA SER A 122 13.80 -25.89 37.40
C SER A 122 14.66 -24.94 36.55
N ILE A 123 15.91 -24.65 36.94
CA ILE A 123 16.86 -23.86 36.14
C ILE A 123 17.27 -24.59 34.86
N GLY A 124 17.50 -25.89 34.92
CA GLY A 124 17.79 -26.69 33.73
C GLY A 124 16.65 -26.68 32.71
N ILE A 125 15.41 -26.85 33.18
CA ILE A 125 14.20 -26.78 32.37
C ILE A 125 14.03 -25.37 31.78
N PHE A 126 14.20 -24.31 32.60
CA PHE A 126 14.17 -22.93 32.12
C PHE A 126 15.14 -22.72 30.97
N SER A 127 16.39 -23.16 31.14
CA SER A 127 17.43 -22.98 30.13
C SER A 127 17.06 -23.64 28.79
N LEU A 128 16.52 -24.86 28.85
CA LEU A 128 16.02 -25.56 27.65
C LEU A 128 14.86 -24.82 26.98
N LEU A 129 13.84 -24.44 27.77
CA LEU A 129 12.69 -23.70 27.26
C LEU A 129 13.09 -22.33 26.68
N ALA A 130 14.05 -21.65 27.33
CA ALA A 130 14.57 -20.36 26.84
C ALA A 130 15.26 -20.49 25.49
N VAL A 131 16.10 -21.48 25.29
CA VAL A 131 16.75 -21.76 24.00
C VAL A 131 15.69 -22.02 22.93
N LEU A 132 14.74 -22.92 23.20
CA LEU A 132 13.65 -23.22 22.27
C LEU A 132 12.82 -21.99 21.93
N HIS A 133 12.53 -21.14 22.93
CA HIS A 133 11.78 -19.91 22.74
C HIS A 133 12.53 -18.91 21.85
N VAL A 134 13.82 -18.70 22.09
CA VAL A 134 14.66 -17.80 21.29
C VAL A 134 14.76 -18.31 19.85
N CYS A 135 15.03 -19.60 19.65
CA CYS A 135 15.08 -20.21 18.31
C CYS A 135 13.74 -20.03 17.57
N ARG A 136 12.62 -20.28 18.26
CA ARG A 136 11.29 -20.07 17.70
C ARG A 136 11.06 -18.60 17.31
N ILE A 137 11.42 -17.65 18.16
CA ILE A 137 11.23 -16.21 17.88
C ILE A 137 12.06 -15.79 16.66
N MET A 138 13.30 -16.22 16.56
CA MET A 138 14.13 -15.90 15.39
C MET A 138 13.59 -16.51 14.10
N LEU A 139 13.11 -17.76 14.17
CA LEU A 139 12.46 -18.41 13.04
C LEU A 139 11.14 -17.71 12.66
N ASP A 140 10.33 -17.32 13.65
CA ASP A 140 9.08 -16.59 13.48
C ASP A 140 9.32 -15.26 12.75
N LEU A 141 10.29 -14.48 13.22
CA LEU A 141 10.69 -13.21 12.61
C LEU A 141 11.10 -13.42 11.14
N PHE A 142 11.98 -14.40 10.89
CA PHE A 142 12.44 -14.71 9.54
C PHE A 142 11.29 -15.09 8.60
N MET A 143 10.42 -15.98 9.06
CA MET A 143 9.28 -16.45 8.25
C MET A 143 8.29 -15.30 7.99
N THR A 144 7.95 -14.52 9.01
CA THR A 144 7.00 -13.40 8.90
C THR A 144 7.50 -12.35 7.93
N GLN A 145 8.76 -11.92 8.06
CA GLN A 145 9.33 -10.90 7.19
C GLN A 145 9.40 -11.37 5.72
N ARG A 146 9.78 -12.64 5.50
CA ARG A 146 9.76 -13.22 4.16
C ARG A 146 8.37 -13.32 3.54
N PHE A 147 7.37 -13.66 4.34
CA PHE A 147 5.99 -13.72 3.89
C PHE A 147 5.47 -12.33 3.50
N ILE A 148 5.66 -11.33 4.39
CA ILE A 148 5.26 -9.94 4.14
C ILE A 148 5.91 -9.41 2.87
N LEU A 149 7.22 -9.59 2.71
CA LEU A 149 7.96 -9.10 1.54
C LEU A 149 7.44 -9.69 0.22
N ARG A 150 7.18 -11.01 0.19
CA ARG A 150 6.65 -11.68 -1.00
C ARG A 150 5.25 -11.20 -1.35
N TRP A 151 4.40 -11.08 -0.34
CA TRP A 151 3.03 -10.62 -0.53
C TRP A 151 3.00 -9.17 -1.02
N ARG A 152 3.81 -8.30 -0.41
CA ARG A 152 3.98 -6.91 -0.82
C ARG A 152 4.48 -6.80 -2.27
N ALA A 153 5.53 -7.53 -2.63
CA ALA A 153 6.08 -7.50 -3.99
C ALA A 153 5.01 -7.91 -5.03
N TRP A 154 4.29 -9.01 -4.77
CA TRP A 154 3.21 -9.46 -5.64
C TRP A 154 2.07 -8.43 -5.75
N LEU A 155 1.65 -7.84 -4.61
CA LEU A 155 0.55 -6.88 -4.60
C LEU A 155 0.94 -5.57 -5.28
N THR A 156 2.18 -5.11 -5.10
CA THR A 156 2.70 -3.91 -5.76
C THR A 156 2.75 -4.11 -7.27
N ASP A 157 3.31 -5.22 -7.74
CA ASP A 157 3.35 -5.55 -9.17
C ASP A 157 1.94 -5.60 -9.77
N ARG A 158 1.03 -6.31 -9.13
CA ARG A 158 -0.37 -6.41 -9.57
C ARG A 158 -1.08 -5.05 -9.64
N LEU A 159 -0.99 -4.24 -8.57
CA LEU A 159 -1.72 -2.95 -8.52
C LEU A 159 -1.07 -1.90 -9.41
N THR A 160 0.24 -1.94 -9.60
CA THR A 160 0.92 -1.10 -10.57
C THR A 160 0.52 -1.48 -11.99
N GLY A 161 0.48 -2.78 -12.31
CA GLY A 161 -0.02 -3.26 -13.59
C GLY A 161 -1.48 -2.86 -13.83
N ASP A 162 -2.37 -3.08 -12.85
CA ASP A 162 -3.78 -2.71 -12.92
C ASP A 162 -3.99 -1.19 -13.12
N TRP A 163 -3.13 -0.36 -12.54
CA TRP A 163 -3.19 1.10 -12.69
C TRP A 163 -2.70 1.58 -14.06
N LEU A 164 -1.71 0.90 -14.64
CA LEU A 164 -1.18 1.23 -15.97
C LEU A 164 -2.03 0.67 -17.11
N ASP A 165 -2.70 -0.46 -16.87
CA ASP A 165 -3.50 -1.16 -17.88
C ASP A 165 -4.70 -0.32 -18.36
N GLY A 166 -4.95 -0.34 -19.68
CA GLY A 166 -6.03 0.42 -20.31
C GLY A 166 -5.96 1.93 -20.04
N LYS A 167 -4.75 2.47 -19.79
CA LYS A 167 -4.52 3.89 -19.49
C LYS A 167 -5.34 4.40 -18.28
N ALA A 168 -5.66 3.50 -17.34
CA ALA A 168 -6.49 3.83 -16.17
C ALA A 168 -5.91 4.99 -15.34
N TYR A 169 -4.58 5.11 -15.24
CA TYR A 169 -3.88 6.21 -14.56
C TYR A 169 -4.24 7.60 -15.09
N TYR A 170 -4.63 7.69 -16.36
CA TYR A 170 -5.07 8.95 -16.99
C TYR A 170 -6.60 9.07 -16.98
N ARG A 171 -7.32 8.02 -17.38
CA ARG A 171 -8.77 8.03 -17.58
C ARG A 171 -9.55 8.15 -16.26
N SER A 172 -8.98 7.70 -15.13
CA SER A 172 -9.62 7.81 -13.80
C SER A 172 -9.97 9.24 -13.40
N ARG A 173 -9.29 10.25 -13.95
CA ARG A 173 -9.60 11.67 -13.69
C ARG A 173 -10.98 12.14 -14.17
N PHE A 174 -11.63 11.36 -15.02
CA PHE A 174 -12.97 11.65 -15.57
C PHE A 174 -14.09 10.94 -14.79
N ILE A 175 -13.77 10.28 -13.70
CA ILE A 175 -14.73 9.63 -12.82
C ILE A 175 -15.01 10.55 -11.64
N ASP A 176 -16.30 10.72 -11.27
CA ASP A 176 -16.74 11.65 -10.21
C ASP A 176 -16.12 11.35 -8.83
N ASP A 177 -15.85 10.07 -8.51
CA ASP A 177 -15.13 9.63 -7.31
C ASP A 177 -13.62 9.55 -7.58
N THR A 178 -12.98 10.68 -7.86
CA THR A 178 -11.54 10.74 -8.10
C THR A 178 -10.76 10.21 -6.91
N ILE A 179 -9.90 9.25 -7.18
CA ILE A 179 -8.97 8.74 -6.18
C ILE A 179 -7.92 9.79 -5.91
N ASP A 180 -7.87 10.22 -4.66
CA ASP A 180 -6.80 11.07 -4.16
C ASP A 180 -5.48 10.28 -4.08
N ASN A 181 -4.44 10.79 -4.74
CA ASN A 181 -3.06 10.30 -4.68
C ASN A 181 -2.87 8.77 -4.89
N PRO A 182 -3.06 8.23 -6.11
CA PRO A 182 -2.88 6.80 -6.41
C PRO A 182 -1.45 6.30 -6.14
N ASP A 183 -0.43 7.15 -6.28
CA ASP A 183 0.96 6.91 -5.93
C ASP A 183 1.12 6.56 -4.44
N GLN A 184 0.49 7.31 -3.55
CA GLN A 184 0.48 7.05 -2.11
C GLN A 184 -0.26 5.74 -1.78
N ARG A 185 -1.33 5.41 -2.55
CA ARG A 185 -2.04 4.14 -2.36
C ARG A 185 -1.13 2.96 -2.67
N ILE A 186 -0.41 3.02 -3.79
CA ILE A 186 0.51 1.95 -4.20
C ILE A 186 1.72 1.87 -3.27
N GLN A 187 2.29 3.00 -2.83
CA GLN A 187 3.49 3.00 -2.00
C GLN A 187 3.19 2.74 -0.53
N SER A 188 2.23 3.45 0.10
CA SER A 188 2.04 3.46 1.55
C SER A 188 0.91 2.54 2.02
N ASP A 189 -0.24 2.52 1.30
CA ASP A 189 -1.36 1.70 1.73
C ASP A 189 -1.11 0.20 1.52
N ILE A 190 -0.33 -0.19 0.51
CA ILE A 190 0.12 -1.58 0.34
C ILE A 190 1.01 -2.00 1.52
N ASP A 191 1.87 -1.11 2.01
CA ASP A 191 2.70 -1.39 3.19
C ASP A 191 1.83 -1.68 4.42
N ILE A 192 0.87 -0.81 4.71
CA ILE A 192 -0.08 -1.00 5.82
C ILE A 192 -0.86 -2.30 5.63
N PHE A 193 -1.29 -2.59 4.40
CA PHE A 193 -2.09 -3.76 4.08
C PHE A 193 -1.33 -5.08 4.24
N THR A 194 -0.04 -5.12 3.90
CA THR A 194 0.77 -6.35 3.89
C THR A 194 1.59 -6.55 5.15
N ALA A 195 2.17 -5.48 5.71
CA ALA A 195 2.94 -5.55 6.95
C ALA A 195 2.06 -5.71 8.19
N GLY A 196 0.73 -5.47 8.04
CA GLY A 196 -0.18 -5.50 9.17
C GLY A 196 0.03 -4.26 10.05
N VAL A 197 -0.13 -4.43 11.33
CA VAL A 197 -0.47 -3.37 12.23
C VAL A 197 0.66 -3.12 13.22
N GLY A 198 1.64 -2.40 12.82
CA GLY A 198 2.65 -1.86 13.73
C GLY A 198 2.63 -0.33 13.77
N PRO A 199 3.20 0.31 14.77
CA PRO A 199 3.33 1.77 14.78
C PRO A 199 4.16 2.30 13.61
N LEU A 200 4.95 1.43 12.96
CA LEU A 200 5.71 1.70 11.75
C LEU A 200 5.57 0.51 10.79
N PRO A 201 4.87 0.65 9.66
CA PRO A 201 4.62 -0.45 8.71
C PRO A 201 5.88 -1.18 8.23
N ASN A 202 6.98 -0.47 8.11
CA ASN A 202 8.23 -0.98 7.54
C ASN A 202 9.30 -1.38 8.58
N THR A 203 8.92 -1.67 9.84
CA THR A 203 9.90 -2.14 10.82
C THR A 203 10.23 -3.62 10.60
N PRO A 204 11.51 -3.98 10.46
CA PRO A 204 11.94 -5.37 10.29
C PRO A 204 11.74 -6.22 11.56
N ASN A 205 11.12 -5.69 12.59
CA ASN A 205 10.88 -6.35 13.88
C ASN A 205 9.45 -6.90 14.03
N ASN A 206 8.61 -6.81 13.01
CA ASN A 206 7.25 -7.33 13.06
C ASN A 206 7.27 -8.88 13.10
N MET A 207 6.74 -9.44 14.18
CA MET A 207 6.53 -10.87 14.38
C MET A 207 5.14 -11.27 13.91
N THR A 208 4.90 -12.57 13.77
CA THR A 208 3.60 -13.11 13.39
C THR A 208 2.49 -12.61 14.32
N THR A 209 2.74 -12.57 15.64
CA THR A 209 1.78 -12.10 16.63
C THR A 209 1.50 -10.59 16.60
N SER A 210 2.33 -9.81 15.91
CA SER A 210 2.09 -8.37 15.67
C SER A 210 1.04 -8.13 14.58
N THR A 211 0.68 -9.15 13.80
CA THR A 211 -0.38 -9.05 12.79
C THR A 211 -1.76 -9.21 13.44
N LEU A 212 -2.79 -8.56 12.88
CA LEU A 212 -4.15 -8.62 13.42
C LEU A 212 -4.68 -10.06 13.54
N LEU A 213 -4.52 -10.85 12.49
CA LEU A 213 -5.04 -12.22 12.45
C LEU A 213 -4.33 -13.13 13.45
N PHE A 214 -3.01 -13.22 13.37
CA PHE A 214 -2.25 -14.12 14.23
C PHE A 214 -2.15 -13.61 15.67
N GLY A 215 -2.17 -12.29 15.86
CA GLY A 215 -2.29 -11.69 17.19
C GLY A 215 -3.61 -12.04 17.87
N ALA A 216 -4.73 -12.01 17.13
CA ALA A 216 -6.03 -12.45 17.63
C ALA A 216 -6.04 -13.96 17.97
N ILE A 217 -5.43 -14.79 17.10
CA ILE A 217 -5.30 -16.25 17.37
C ILE A 217 -4.46 -16.49 18.63
N ASN A 218 -3.33 -15.81 18.76
CA ASN A 218 -2.48 -15.88 19.94
C ASN A 218 -3.23 -15.48 21.21
N ALA A 219 -3.96 -14.36 21.17
CA ALA A 219 -4.74 -13.85 22.30
C ALA A 219 -5.82 -14.86 22.74
N ILE A 220 -6.57 -15.42 21.79
CA ILE A 220 -7.63 -16.42 22.05
C ILE A 220 -7.02 -17.72 22.59
N ALA A 221 -5.98 -18.24 21.94
CA ALA A 221 -5.33 -19.49 22.35
C ALA A 221 -4.69 -19.37 23.74
N SER A 222 -4.01 -18.25 24.04
CA SER A 222 -3.45 -17.96 25.37
C SER A 222 -4.55 -17.83 26.41
N MET A 223 -5.59 -17.06 26.13
CA MET A 223 -6.74 -16.90 27.03
C MET A 223 -7.37 -18.26 27.39
N LEU A 224 -7.65 -19.11 26.40
CA LEU A 224 -8.22 -20.43 26.64
C LEU A 224 -7.29 -21.33 27.48
N SER A 225 -6.00 -21.33 27.18
CA SER A 225 -5.00 -22.15 27.89
C SER A 225 -4.84 -21.71 29.34
N PHE A 226 -4.72 -20.41 29.58
CA PHE A 226 -4.56 -19.86 30.93
C PHE A 226 -5.86 -19.83 31.75
N THR A 227 -7.03 -19.79 31.08
CA THR A 227 -8.33 -19.98 31.75
C THR A 227 -8.41 -21.36 32.42
N ALA A 228 -7.95 -22.41 31.76
CA ALA A 228 -7.92 -23.77 32.34
C ALA A 228 -7.00 -23.82 33.57
N ILE A 229 -5.82 -23.19 33.51
CA ILE A 229 -4.90 -23.11 34.66
C ILE A 229 -5.52 -22.32 35.83
N LEU A 230 -6.04 -21.13 35.54
CA LEU A 230 -6.67 -20.27 36.52
C LEU A 230 -7.89 -20.93 37.18
N TRP A 231 -8.71 -21.64 36.36
CA TRP A 231 -9.86 -22.37 36.87
C TRP A 231 -9.48 -23.46 37.88
N ASN A 232 -8.39 -24.20 37.64
CA ASN A 232 -7.90 -25.25 38.51
C ASN A 232 -7.29 -24.68 39.79
N LEU A 233 -6.49 -23.60 39.71
CA LEU A 233 -5.84 -22.94 40.85
C LEU A 233 -6.80 -22.04 41.64
N SER A 234 -7.90 -21.62 41.04
CA SER A 234 -8.91 -20.75 41.67
C SER A 234 -9.76 -21.57 42.63
N GLY A 235 -9.51 -21.41 43.93
CA GLY A 235 -10.35 -21.98 44.98
C GLY A 235 -11.60 -21.16 45.26
N THR A 236 -12.27 -21.51 46.34
CA THR A 236 -13.36 -20.71 46.92
C THR A 236 -12.77 -19.53 47.72
N LEU A 237 -13.30 -18.34 47.49
CA LEU A 237 -12.94 -17.16 48.26
C LEU A 237 -14.15 -16.71 49.10
N THR A 238 -13.96 -16.58 50.40
CA THR A 238 -15.00 -16.08 51.30
C THR A 238 -14.72 -14.63 51.63
N ILE A 239 -15.52 -13.70 51.12
CA ILE A 239 -15.44 -12.27 51.39
C ILE A 239 -16.73 -11.85 52.08
N ALA A 240 -16.63 -11.29 53.27
CA ALA A 240 -17.78 -10.79 54.05
C ALA A 240 -18.94 -11.81 54.21
N GLY A 241 -18.61 -13.10 54.40
CA GLY A 241 -19.61 -14.17 54.54
C GLY A 241 -20.17 -14.73 53.26
N LEU A 242 -19.80 -14.22 52.10
CA LEU A 242 -20.18 -14.74 50.77
C LEU A 242 -19.08 -15.67 50.25
N THR A 243 -19.41 -16.93 49.99
CA THR A 243 -18.49 -17.89 49.39
C THR A 243 -18.67 -17.89 47.85
N ILE A 244 -17.68 -17.38 47.16
CA ILE A 244 -17.67 -17.33 45.70
C ILE A 244 -16.79 -18.49 45.16
N PRO A 245 -17.35 -19.51 44.53
CA PRO A 245 -16.55 -20.55 43.92
C PRO A 245 -15.82 -20.00 42.69
N LYS A 246 -14.54 -20.38 42.49
CA LYS A 246 -13.72 -19.90 41.39
C LYS A 246 -13.63 -18.36 41.29
N ALA A 247 -13.55 -17.68 42.44
CA ALA A 247 -13.61 -16.22 42.55
C ALA A 247 -12.60 -15.49 41.69
N MET A 248 -11.37 -16.00 41.58
CA MET A 248 -10.30 -15.39 40.80
C MET A 248 -10.66 -15.23 39.31
N PHE A 249 -11.33 -16.22 38.74
CA PHE A 249 -11.78 -16.15 37.36
C PHE A 249 -12.83 -15.04 37.17
N TRP A 250 -13.86 -15.01 38.04
CA TRP A 250 -14.93 -14.03 37.93
C TRP A 250 -14.48 -12.60 38.20
N ILE A 251 -13.58 -12.42 39.17
CA ILE A 251 -12.98 -11.11 39.48
C ILE A 251 -12.14 -10.64 38.28
N GLY A 252 -11.34 -11.54 37.68
CA GLY A 252 -10.56 -11.22 36.50
C GLY A 252 -11.43 -10.79 35.29
N LEU A 253 -12.48 -11.55 35.03
CA LEU A 253 -13.43 -11.24 33.96
C LEU A 253 -14.13 -9.90 34.19
N GLY A 254 -14.65 -9.67 35.40
CA GLY A 254 -15.30 -8.40 35.76
C GLY A 254 -14.35 -7.21 35.66
N TYR A 255 -13.12 -7.38 36.14
CA TYR A 255 -12.08 -6.36 36.09
C TYR A 255 -11.78 -5.94 34.63
N VAL A 256 -11.54 -6.91 33.73
CA VAL A 256 -11.23 -6.60 32.33
C VAL A 256 -12.42 -5.98 31.62
N LEU A 257 -13.64 -6.43 31.91
CA LEU A 257 -14.86 -5.83 31.36
C LEU A 257 -14.96 -4.34 31.74
N ILE A 258 -14.83 -4.03 33.02
CA ILE A 258 -14.89 -2.64 33.52
C ILE A 258 -13.76 -1.81 32.91
N ALA A 259 -12.53 -2.32 32.95
CA ALA A 259 -11.37 -1.64 32.38
C ALA A 259 -11.53 -1.34 30.86
N SER A 260 -12.09 -2.30 30.12
CA SER A 260 -12.32 -2.16 28.68
C SER A 260 -13.44 -1.17 28.35
N VAL A 261 -14.57 -1.24 29.04
CA VAL A 261 -15.70 -0.32 28.82
C VAL A 261 -15.27 1.13 29.05
N VAL A 262 -14.56 1.39 30.14
CA VAL A 262 -14.06 2.74 30.44
C VAL A 262 -13.00 3.19 29.43
N ALA A 263 -12.09 2.30 29.04
CA ALA A 263 -11.09 2.62 28.03
C ALA A 263 -11.73 2.97 26.67
N PHE A 264 -12.77 2.24 26.23
CA PHE A 264 -13.51 2.57 25.01
C PHE A 264 -14.23 3.93 25.13
N TRP A 265 -14.81 4.22 26.28
CA TRP A 265 -15.47 5.51 26.50
C TRP A 265 -14.49 6.68 26.42
N ILE A 266 -13.29 6.55 27.01
CA ILE A 266 -12.23 7.56 26.93
C ILE A 266 -11.63 7.63 25.52
N GLY A 267 -11.43 6.47 24.87
CA GLY A 267 -10.72 6.35 23.58
C GLY A 267 -11.56 6.75 22.37
N ARG A 268 -12.89 6.71 22.45
CA ARG A 268 -13.78 6.98 21.31
C ARG A 268 -13.49 8.27 20.54
N PRO A 269 -13.18 9.43 21.16
CA PRO A 269 -12.86 10.66 20.44
C PRO A 269 -11.51 10.63 19.71
N ILE A 270 -10.59 9.75 20.12
CA ILE A 270 -9.23 9.67 19.59
C ILE A 270 -9.23 9.32 18.09
N ILE A 271 -10.19 8.49 17.65
CA ILE A 271 -10.33 8.07 16.25
C ILE A 271 -10.51 9.28 15.34
N TRP A 272 -11.45 10.16 15.69
CA TRP A 272 -11.70 11.37 14.92
C TRP A 272 -10.54 12.36 14.98
N LEU A 273 -9.89 12.49 16.13
CA LEU A 273 -8.72 13.35 16.29
C LEU A 273 -7.53 12.84 15.49
N SER A 274 -7.36 11.51 15.39
CA SER A 274 -6.35 10.90 14.54
C SER A 274 -6.65 11.12 13.05
N PHE A 275 -7.90 10.94 12.64
CA PHE A 275 -8.32 11.23 11.26
C PHE A 275 -8.10 12.69 10.88
N ASP A 276 -8.51 13.63 11.74
CA ASP A 276 -8.29 15.06 11.52
C ASP A 276 -6.80 15.42 11.49
N ASN A 277 -5.96 14.73 12.28
CA ASN A 277 -4.51 14.92 12.26
C ASN A 277 -3.94 14.59 10.87
N GLU A 278 -4.32 13.47 10.27
CA GLU A 278 -3.88 13.10 8.93
C GLU A 278 -4.40 14.08 7.87
N ARG A 279 -5.65 14.52 7.97
CA ARG A 279 -6.25 15.49 7.06
C ARG A 279 -5.53 16.84 7.08
N PHE A 280 -5.25 17.38 8.28
CA PHE A 280 -4.56 18.67 8.41
C PHE A 280 -3.10 18.58 7.98
N ASN A 281 -2.40 17.48 8.32
CA ASN A 281 -1.03 17.25 7.86
C ASN A 281 -0.95 17.10 6.34
N ALA A 282 -1.91 16.43 5.71
CA ALA A 282 -1.99 16.31 4.25
C ALA A 282 -2.18 17.67 3.58
N ALA A 283 -3.09 18.52 4.09
CA ALA A 283 -3.31 19.87 3.58
C ALA A 283 -2.05 20.75 3.71
N PHE A 284 -1.37 20.68 4.84
CA PHE A 284 -0.11 21.42 5.06
C PHE A 284 1.00 20.93 4.13
N ARG A 285 1.16 19.61 3.98
CA ARG A 285 2.14 19.01 3.05
C ARG A 285 1.87 19.45 1.61
N TYR A 286 0.61 19.40 1.19
CA TYR A 286 0.22 19.86 -0.15
C TYR A 286 0.63 21.31 -0.42
N ALA A 287 0.42 22.20 0.55
CA ALA A 287 0.83 23.60 0.43
C ALA A 287 2.36 23.76 0.31
N LEU A 288 3.13 22.96 1.08
CA LEU A 288 4.60 22.97 0.98
C LEU A 288 5.08 22.45 -0.39
N VAL A 289 4.48 21.39 -0.91
CA VAL A 289 4.80 20.85 -2.25
C VAL A 289 4.50 21.88 -3.32
N ARG A 290 3.32 22.50 -3.27
CA ARG A 290 2.93 23.55 -4.22
C ARG A 290 3.90 24.74 -4.20
N MET A 291 4.33 25.17 -3.01
CA MET A 291 5.33 26.24 -2.88
C MET A 291 6.68 25.82 -3.49
N ARG A 292 7.11 24.58 -3.25
CA ARG A 292 8.36 24.06 -3.83
C ARG A 292 8.30 24.02 -5.35
N ASP A 293 7.19 23.56 -5.90
CA ASP A 293 7.01 23.43 -7.35
C ASP A 293 6.88 24.80 -8.06
N ALA A 294 6.42 25.82 -7.33
CA ALA A 294 6.33 27.19 -7.80
C ALA A 294 7.41 28.12 -7.23
N ALA A 295 8.54 27.57 -6.75
CA ALA A 295 9.54 28.32 -6.00
C ALA A 295 10.11 29.54 -6.76
N GLU A 296 10.39 29.37 -8.06
CA GLU A 296 10.88 30.46 -8.92
C GLU A 296 9.85 31.59 -9.05
N ALA A 297 8.58 31.26 -9.29
CA ALA A 297 7.51 32.25 -9.40
C ALA A 297 7.32 32.99 -8.07
N VAL A 298 7.33 32.27 -6.94
CA VAL A 298 7.24 32.90 -5.60
C VAL A 298 8.40 33.88 -5.37
N ALA A 299 9.62 33.48 -5.76
CA ALA A 299 10.80 34.33 -5.63
C ALA A 299 10.72 35.58 -6.53
N PHE A 300 10.26 35.45 -7.77
CA PHE A 300 10.05 36.62 -8.66
C PHE A 300 9.01 37.60 -8.14
N TYR A 301 7.95 37.13 -7.48
CA TYR A 301 6.94 38.00 -6.86
C TYR A 301 7.33 38.51 -5.48
N HIS A 302 8.49 38.12 -4.91
CA HIS A 302 8.86 38.38 -3.51
C HIS A 302 7.78 37.95 -2.52
N GLY A 303 7.18 36.79 -2.78
CA GLY A 303 5.98 36.29 -2.10
C GLY A 303 6.21 35.62 -0.76
N GLU A 304 7.44 35.54 -0.24
CA GLU A 304 7.84 34.73 0.93
C GLU A 304 7.00 35.06 2.18
N LEU A 305 6.68 36.35 2.39
CA LEU A 305 5.91 36.76 3.58
C LEU A 305 4.44 36.29 3.48
N ALA A 306 3.86 36.38 2.29
CA ALA A 306 2.49 35.91 2.03
C ALA A 306 2.38 34.40 2.18
N GLU A 307 3.31 33.66 1.59
CA GLU A 307 3.38 32.19 1.71
C GLU A 307 3.60 31.74 3.16
N ARG A 308 4.51 32.40 3.88
CA ARG A 308 4.73 32.12 5.31
C ARG A 308 3.47 32.31 6.14
N THR A 309 2.68 33.34 5.83
CA THR A 309 1.42 33.62 6.53
C THR A 309 0.37 32.57 6.20
N GLY A 310 0.28 32.16 4.93
CA GLY A 310 -0.58 31.07 4.46
C GLY A 310 -0.25 29.73 5.13
N LEU A 311 1.03 29.36 5.14
CA LEU A 311 1.52 28.14 5.77
C LEU A 311 1.25 28.12 7.28
N ARG A 312 1.45 29.24 7.99
CA ARG A 312 1.11 29.35 9.42
C ARG A 312 -0.37 29.12 9.68
N ARG A 313 -1.25 29.66 8.83
CA ARG A 313 -2.71 29.47 8.95
C ARG A 313 -3.11 28.00 8.73
N LEU A 314 -2.45 27.30 7.83
CA LEU A 314 -2.68 25.86 7.59
C LEU A 314 -2.06 24.98 8.70
N PHE A 315 -0.98 25.41 9.34
CA PHE A 315 -0.33 24.67 10.42
C PHE A 315 -1.03 24.85 11.78
N ALA A 316 -1.71 25.94 12.02
CA ALA A 316 -2.41 26.19 13.27
C ALA A 316 -3.44 25.10 13.66
N PRO A 317 -4.32 24.60 12.73
CA PRO A 317 -5.21 23.48 13.01
C PRO A 317 -4.46 22.18 13.36
N VAL A 318 -3.30 21.94 12.75
CA VAL A 318 -2.45 20.76 13.08
C VAL A 318 -2.07 20.81 14.55
N VAL A 319 -1.55 21.95 15.01
CA VAL A 319 -1.13 22.13 16.42
C VAL A 319 -2.30 22.01 17.39
N ASP A 320 -3.43 22.64 17.09
CA ASP A 320 -4.59 22.63 17.98
C ASP A 320 -5.24 21.26 18.06
N ASN A 321 -5.35 20.56 16.95
CA ASN A 321 -5.85 19.19 16.93
C ASN A 321 -4.89 18.24 17.67
N TYR A 322 -3.58 18.37 17.44
CA TYR A 322 -2.58 17.55 18.11
C TYR A 322 -2.60 17.74 19.65
N LYS A 323 -2.78 18.98 20.15
CA LYS A 323 -2.96 19.22 21.58
C LYS A 323 -4.19 18.47 22.15
N ARG A 324 -5.32 18.50 21.44
CA ARG A 324 -6.53 17.77 21.85
C ARG A 324 -6.30 16.26 21.83
N TYR A 325 -5.61 15.77 20.79
CA TYR A 325 -5.23 14.37 20.67
C TYR A 325 -4.35 13.92 21.83
N VAL A 326 -3.27 14.68 22.15
CA VAL A 326 -2.36 14.40 23.29
C VAL A 326 -3.11 14.37 24.61
N ASN A 327 -3.99 15.33 24.88
CA ASN A 327 -4.75 15.37 26.14
C ASN A 327 -5.66 14.14 26.30
N ARG A 328 -6.27 13.65 25.21
CA ARG A 328 -7.06 12.42 25.22
C ARG A 328 -6.19 11.18 25.39
N MET A 329 -5.03 11.13 24.73
CA MET A 329 -4.07 10.05 24.89
C MET A 329 -3.51 9.96 26.32
N ILE A 330 -3.23 11.09 26.97
CA ILE A 330 -2.83 11.11 28.37
C ILE A 330 -3.93 10.50 29.26
N GLY A 331 -5.19 10.84 29.04
CA GLY A 331 -6.31 10.25 29.75
C GLY A 331 -6.43 8.74 29.56
N LEU A 332 -6.35 8.27 28.30
CA LEU A 332 -6.43 6.85 27.96
C LEU A 332 -5.23 6.07 28.50
N ASN A 333 -4.02 6.58 28.30
CA ASN A 333 -2.80 5.94 28.81
C ASN A 333 -2.76 5.95 30.31
N GLY A 334 -3.17 7.05 30.98
CA GLY A 334 -3.29 7.12 32.42
C GLY A 334 -4.25 6.06 32.96
N TRP A 335 -5.42 5.91 32.37
CA TRP A 335 -6.35 4.83 32.69
C TRP A 335 -5.75 3.44 32.51
N ASN A 336 -5.20 3.17 31.34
CA ASN A 336 -4.63 1.86 31.01
C ASN A 336 -3.47 1.50 31.95
N LEU A 337 -2.58 2.46 32.24
CA LEU A 337 -1.46 2.26 33.12
C LEU A 337 -1.92 2.04 34.58
N SER A 338 -2.90 2.81 35.06
CA SER A 338 -3.47 2.63 36.41
C SER A 338 -4.09 1.24 36.56
N MET A 339 -4.88 0.82 35.58
CA MET A 339 -5.45 -0.53 35.56
C MET A 339 -4.35 -1.60 35.52
N SER A 340 -3.34 -1.43 34.70
CA SER A 340 -2.21 -2.36 34.60
C SER A 340 -1.44 -2.49 35.93
N GLN A 341 -1.30 -1.41 36.71
CA GLN A 341 -0.63 -1.46 38.00
C GLN A 341 -1.50 -2.08 39.12
N ILE A 342 -2.80 -1.84 39.11
CA ILE A 342 -3.74 -2.43 40.07
C ILE A 342 -3.82 -3.95 39.94
N ILE A 343 -3.74 -4.46 38.71
CA ILE A 343 -3.91 -5.88 38.44
C ILE A 343 -2.73 -6.73 38.91
N VAL A 344 -1.52 -6.17 38.97
CA VAL A 344 -0.31 -6.90 39.37
C VAL A 344 -0.39 -7.45 40.81
N PRO A 345 -0.69 -6.65 41.86
CA PRO A 345 -0.80 -7.15 43.21
C PRO A 345 -2.13 -7.88 43.51
N LEU A 346 -3.17 -7.68 42.70
CA LEU A 346 -4.51 -8.19 42.97
C LEU A 346 -4.57 -9.71 43.19
N PRO A 347 -3.97 -10.58 42.37
CA PRO A 347 -3.96 -12.02 42.61
C PRO A 347 -3.26 -12.41 43.90
N TYR A 348 -2.19 -11.72 44.25
CA TYR A 348 -1.45 -11.98 45.50
C TYR A 348 -2.28 -11.62 46.73
N VAL A 349 -2.89 -10.44 46.74
CA VAL A 349 -3.74 -9.99 47.84
C VAL A 349 -4.92 -10.94 48.06
N LEU A 350 -5.57 -11.39 46.97
CA LEU A 350 -6.73 -12.28 47.05
C LEU A 350 -6.37 -13.69 47.49
N GLN A 351 -5.17 -14.18 47.19
CA GLN A 351 -4.71 -15.54 47.57
C GLN A 351 -3.92 -15.60 48.85
N PHE A 352 -3.49 -14.47 49.38
CA PHE A 352 -2.69 -14.41 50.62
C PHE A 352 -3.34 -15.12 51.81
N PRO A 353 -4.65 -14.98 52.09
CA PRO A 353 -5.30 -15.74 53.17
C PRO A 353 -5.20 -17.26 53.01
N ARG A 354 -5.35 -17.77 51.78
CA ARG A 354 -5.24 -19.21 51.48
C ARG A 354 -3.80 -19.71 51.61
N PHE A 355 -2.83 -18.87 51.27
CA PHE A 355 -1.41 -19.16 51.48
C PHE A 355 -1.09 -19.26 52.97
N LEU A 356 -1.58 -18.32 53.81
CA LEU A 356 -1.42 -18.37 55.25
C LEU A 356 -2.12 -19.59 55.88
N ALA A 357 -3.23 -20.05 55.33
CA ALA A 357 -3.92 -21.26 55.76
C ALA A 357 -3.20 -22.56 55.31
N GLY A 358 -2.13 -22.46 54.49
CA GLY A 358 -1.40 -23.62 53.97
C GLY A 358 -2.13 -24.38 52.84
N GLU A 359 -3.20 -23.81 52.28
CA GLU A 359 -3.98 -24.44 51.20
C GLU A 359 -3.27 -24.41 49.84
N ILE A 360 -2.39 -23.43 49.65
CA ILE A 360 -1.64 -23.23 48.38
C ILE A 360 -0.18 -22.92 48.70
N LYS A 361 0.71 -23.28 47.75
CA LYS A 361 2.14 -23.02 47.80
C LYS A 361 2.46 -21.66 47.19
N LEU A 362 3.67 -21.13 47.42
CA LEU A 362 4.15 -19.88 46.86
C LEU A 362 4.17 -19.95 45.29
N GLY A 363 4.52 -21.10 44.77
CA GLY A 363 4.49 -21.36 43.32
C GLY A 363 3.09 -21.23 42.72
N ASP A 364 2.06 -21.75 43.40
CA ASP A 364 0.66 -21.66 42.97
C ASP A 364 0.17 -20.21 42.93
N MET A 365 0.58 -19.39 43.93
CA MET A 365 0.31 -17.95 43.95
C MET A 365 0.91 -17.25 42.72
N ASN A 366 2.17 -17.53 42.42
CA ASN A 366 2.87 -16.93 41.30
C ASN A 366 2.28 -17.39 39.95
N GLN A 367 1.95 -18.68 39.82
CA GLN A 367 1.31 -19.22 38.64
C GLN A 367 -0.09 -18.64 38.40
N THR A 368 -0.85 -18.44 39.49
CA THR A 368 -2.17 -17.78 39.40
C THR A 368 -2.04 -16.32 38.94
N ALA A 369 -1.05 -15.58 39.44
CA ALA A 369 -0.80 -14.20 39.02
C ALA A 369 -0.41 -14.14 37.52
N SER A 370 0.44 -15.06 37.09
CA SER A 370 0.85 -15.20 35.68
C SER A 370 -0.33 -15.55 34.76
N ALA A 371 -1.17 -16.51 35.17
CA ALA A 371 -2.36 -16.90 34.41
C ALA A 371 -3.39 -15.76 34.32
N PHE A 372 -3.56 -15.02 35.40
CA PHE A 372 -4.43 -13.86 35.47
C PHE A 372 -3.97 -12.74 34.51
N GLY A 373 -2.66 -12.45 34.49
CA GLY A 373 -2.04 -11.51 33.55
C GLY A 373 -2.24 -11.93 32.09
N SER A 374 -2.01 -13.20 31.76
CA SER A 374 -2.18 -13.73 30.40
C SER A 374 -3.64 -13.66 29.91
N ILE A 375 -4.62 -13.88 30.78
CA ILE A 375 -6.04 -13.72 30.45
C ILE A 375 -6.37 -12.25 30.20
N GLN A 376 -5.87 -11.36 31.06
CA GLN A 376 -6.03 -9.91 30.91
C GLN A 376 -5.47 -9.42 29.57
N ASP A 377 -4.25 -9.85 29.21
CA ASP A 377 -3.61 -9.46 27.96
C ASP A 377 -4.41 -9.95 26.75
N GLY A 378 -4.89 -11.20 26.80
CA GLY A 378 -5.74 -11.78 25.76
C GLY A 378 -7.06 -11.01 25.58
N LEU A 379 -7.76 -10.71 26.66
CA LEU A 379 -9.01 -9.94 26.63
C LEU A 379 -8.79 -8.47 26.23
N SER A 380 -7.64 -7.90 26.59
CA SER A 380 -7.27 -6.52 26.22
C SER A 380 -6.76 -6.37 24.80
N PHE A 381 -6.45 -7.46 24.11
CA PHE A 381 -5.88 -7.45 22.76
C PHE A 381 -6.71 -6.59 21.80
N PHE A 382 -8.00 -6.84 21.68
CA PHE A 382 -8.86 -6.10 20.74
C PHE A 382 -8.94 -4.60 21.06
N ARG A 383 -8.90 -4.24 22.34
CA ARG A 383 -8.83 -2.84 22.78
C ARG A 383 -7.52 -2.19 22.37
N ASN A 384 -6.40 -2.90 22.54
CA ASN A 384 -5.06 -2.38 22.29
C ASN A 384 -4.76 -2.23 20.78
N VAL A 385 -5.36 -3.08 19.94
CA VAL A 385 -5.17 -3.04 18.48
C VAL A 385 -6.27 -2.28 17.73
N TYR A 386 -7.21 -1.65 18.44
CA TYR A 386 -8.36 -0.99 17.81
C TYR A 386 -7.97 0.10 16.81
N ASP A 387 -7.04 0.99 17.20
CA ASP A 387 -6.56 2.08 16.32
C ASP A 387 -5.85 1.51 15.08
N GLN A 388 -5.10 0.47 15.29
CA GLN A 388 -4.42 -0.24 14.24
C GLN A 388 -5.42 -0.90 13.28
N PHE A 389 -6.46 -1.54 13.79
CA PHE A 389 -7.53 -2.08 12.97
C PHE A 389 -8.24 -0.97 12.17
N ALA A 390 -8.47 0.20 12.77
CA ALA A 390 -9.05 1.34 12.08
C ALA A 390 -8.17 1.82 10.91
N GLY A 391 -6.86 1.93 11.13
CA GLY A 391 -5.88 2.27 10.09
C GLY A 391 -5.83 1.22 8.96
N TYR A 392 -5.84 -0.05 9.32
CA TYR A 392 -5.90 -1.17 8.38
C TYR A 392 -7.19 -1.16 7.55
N ARG A 393 -8.31 -0.89 8.19
CA ARG A 393 -9.61 -0.77 7.53
C ARG A 393 -9.64 0.39 6.54
N ALA A 394 -9.03 1.51 6.90
CA ALA A 394 -8.89 2.67 6.01
C ALA A 394 -8.04 2.32 4.77
N ALA A 395 -6.92 1.61 4.94
CA ALA A 395 -6.10 1.14 3.82
C ALA A 395 -6.89 0.20 2.88
N ILE A 396 -7.68 -0.74 3.42
CA ILE A 396 -8.55 -1.62 2.61
C ILE A 396 -9.54 -0.79 1.77
N ILE A 397 -10.19 0.21 2.36
CA ILE A 397 -11.16 1.06 1.64
C ILE A 397 -10.47 1.79 0.49
N ARG A 398 -9.32 2.39 0.76
CA ARG A 398 -8.57 3.16 -0.24
C ARG A 398 -8.04 2.29 -1.37
N LEU A 399 -7.42 1.14 -1.06
CA LEU A 399 -6.95 0.20 -2.09
C LEU A 399 -8.11 -0.39 -2.91
N HIS A 400 -9.23 -0.70 -2.26
CA HIS A 400 -10.44 -1.14 -2.98
C HIS A 400 -10.98 -0.03 -3.90
N GLY A 401 -10.96 1.23 -3.44
CA GLY A 401 -11.30 2.38 -4.26
C GLY A 401 -10.41 2.46 -5.51
N LEU A 402 -9.09 2.33 -5.35
CA LEU A 402 -8.15 2.31 -6.48
C LEU A 402 -8.51 1.23 -7.52
N VAL A 403 -8.69 -0.03 -7.07
CA VAL A 403 -9.06 -1.13 -7.97
C VAL A 403 -10.41 -0.88 -8.67
N THR A 404 -11.38 -0.31 -7.95
CA THR A 404 -12.70 -0.04 -8.50
C THR A 404 -12.67 1.08 -9.53
N ALA A 405 -11.90 2.13 -9.28
CA ALA A 405 -11.79 3.24 -10.22
C ALA A 405 -10.94 2.89 -11.44
N ASN A 406 -9.88 2.08 -11.29
CA ASN A 406 -9.15 1.57 -12.44
C ASN A 406 -10.06 0.74 -13.36
N ASP A 407 -10.89 -0.12 -12.75
CA ASP A 407 -11.88 -0.92 -13.47
C ASP A 407 -12.92 -0.04 -14.18
N ALA A 408 -13.49 0.96 -13.48
CA ALA A 408 -14.41 1.93 -14.06
C ALA A 408 -13.76 2.77 -15.17
N ALA A 409 -12.49 3.16 -15.00
CA ALA A 409 -11.74 3.93 -15.99
C ALA A 409 -11.57 3.19 -17.32
N ARG A 410 -11.34 1.88 -17.26
CA ARG A 410 -11.24 1.02 -18.46
C ARG A 410 -12.55 0.90 -19.21
N HIS A 411 -13.69 1.03 -18.52
CA HIS A 411 -15.02 0.93 -19.12
C HIS A 411 -15.62 2.29 -19.56
N LEU A 412 -14.86 3.39 -19.42
CA LEU A 412 -15.29 4.67 -19.96
C LEU A 412 -15.44 4.57 -21.48
N PRO A 413 -16.37 5.35 -22.10
CA PRO A 413 -16.53 5.38 -23.55
C PRO A 413 -15.23 5.73 -24.26
N GLU A 414 -15.06 5.20 -25.46
CA GLU A 414 -13.98 5.53 -26.40
C GLU A 414 -14.47 5.37 -27.83
N LEU A 415 -13.74 5.89 -28.80
CA LEU A 415 -14.04 5.69 -30.21
C LEU A 415 -13.98 4.20 -30.54
N THR A 416 -14.98 3.71 -31.25
CA THR A 416 -14.94 2.35 -31.81
C THR A 416 -13.77 2.27 -32.79
N THR A 417 -12.87 1.31 -32.55
CA THR A 417 -11.67 1.16 -33.39
C THR A 417 -11.76 -0.13 -34.16
N GLU A 418 -11.57 -0.05 -35.48
CA GLU A 418 -11.44 -1.19 -36.38
C GLU A 418 -10.07 -1.15 -37.04
N ASP A 419 -9.50 -2.31 -37.29
CA ASP A 419 -8.20 -2.42 -37.96
C ASP A 419 -8.32 -2.05 -39.41
N CYS A 420 -7.36 -1.28 -39.93
CA CYS A 420 -7.28 -0.90 -41.32
C CYS A 420 -6.07 -1.56 -41.99
N PRO A 421 -6.28 -2.58 -42.84
CA PRO A 421 -5.17 -3.31 -43.46
C PRO A 421 -4.32 -2.43 -44.39
N ASP A 422 -4.86 -1.32 -44.86
CA ASP A 422 -4.23 -0.43 -45.83
C ASP A 422 -3.44 0.71 -45.19
N ASP A 423 -3.25 0.69 -43.87
CA ASP A 423 -2.62 1.76 -43.06
C ASP A 423 -3.28 3.15 -43.25
N THR A 424 -4.50 3.22 -43.78
CA THR A 424 -5.28 4.42 -43.97
C THR A 424 -5.95 4.82 -42.66
N ILE A 425 -5.92 6.09 -42.31
CA ILE A 425 -6.65 6.61 -41.13
C ILE A 425 -8.01 7.13 -41.58
N THR A 426 -9.09 6.49 -41.17
CA THR A 426 -10.45 6.95 -41.46
C THR A 426 -11.21 7.25 -40.19
N LEU A 427 -11.82 8.42 -40.13
CA LEU A 427 -12.73 8.84 -39.07
C LEU A 427 -14.15 8.87 -39.62
N GLU A 428 -15.08 8.20 -38.93
CA GLU A 428 -16.48 8.15 -39.31
C GLU A 428 -17.36 8.79 -38.25
N LYS A 429 -17.95 9.93 -38.60
CA LYS A 429 -18.87 10.70 -37.73
C LYS A 429 -18.32 10.93 -36.31
N VAL A 430 -17.02 11.22 -36.24
CA VAL A 430 -16.37 11.44 -34.96
C VAL A 430 -16.86 12.77 -34.37
N THR A 431 -17.50 12.71 -33.20
CA THR A 431 -17.92 13.86 -32.41
C THR A 431 -17.10 13.96 -31.14
N VAL A 432 -16.78 15.16 -30.73
CA VAL A 432 -16.04 15.42 -29.49
C VAL A 432 -16.78 16.46 -28.67
N SER A 433 -17.02 16.18 -27.39
CA SER A 433 -17.72 17.06 -26.47
C SER A 433 -16.90 17.34 -25.20
N THR A 434 -17.27 18.38 -24.47
CA THR A 434 -16.78 18.66 -23.11
C THR A 434 -17.52 17.77 -22.10
N PRO A 435 -17.04 17.64 -20.84
CA PRO A 435 -17.72 16.87 -19.80
C PRO A 435 -19.13 17.39 -19.47
N ASP A 436 -19.41 18.67 -19.69
CA ASP A 436 -20.70 19.33 -19.51
C ASP A 436 -21.63 19.17 -20.73
N GLY A 437 -21.21 18.43 -21.77
CA GLY A 437 -22.03 18.08 -22.92
C GLY A 437 -22.00 19.11 -24.05
N ARG A 438 -21.19 20.17 -23.99
CA ARG A 438 -21.03 21.10 -25.11
C ARG A 438 -20.24 20.44 -26.22
N GLU A 439 -20.77 20.45 -27.42
CA GLU A 439 -20.11 19.92 -28.62
C GLU A 439 -18.93 20.83 -28.99
N LEU A 440 -17.74 20.25 -29.11
CA LEU A 440 -16.50 20.88 -29.58
C LEU A 440 -16.26 20.62 -31.05
N ILE A 441 -16.63 19.45 -31.53
CA ILE A 441 -16.48 19.03 -32.91
C ILE A 441 -17.74 18.27 -33.33
N ALA A 442 -18.47 18.82 -34.31
CA ALA A 442 -19.59 18.19 -34.99
C ALA A 442 -19.12 16.93 -35.76
N PRO A 443 -20.02 16.04 -36.17
CA PRO A 443 -19.64 14.81 -36.86
C PRO A 443 -18.59 15.03 -37.97
N LEU A 444 -17.38 14.54 -37.70
CA LEU A 444 -16.21 14.68 -38.55
C LEU A 444 -16.00 13.37 -39.35
N ASP A 445 -16.03 13.48 -40.68
CA ASP A 445 -15.61 12.43 -41.61
C ASP A 445 -14.28 12.84 -42.24
N LEU A 446 -13.25 12.01 -42.09
CA LEU A 446 -11.89 12.28 -42.55
C LEU A 446 -11.23 10.99 -43.04
N CYS A 447 -10.50 11.07 -44.15
CA CYS A 447 -9.69 9.99 -44.66
C CYS A 447 -8.29 10.50 -45.00
N LEU A 448 -7.26 9.85 -44.44
CA LEU A 448 -5.85 10.13 -44.67
C LEU A 448 -5.14 8.88 -45.17
N TYR A 449 -4.52 8.96 -46.31
CA TYR A 449 -3.73 7.87 -46.89
C TYR A 449 -2.29 7.85 -46.34
N PRO A 450 -1.59 6.70 -46.37
CA PRO A 450 -0.20 6.63 -45.98
C PRO A 450 0.66 7.70 -46.62
N GLY A 451 1.47 8.40 -45.83
CA GLY A 451 2.31 9.50 -46.28
C GLY A 451 1.61 10.87 -46.44
N GLU A 452 0.30 10.97 -46.28
CA GLU A 452 -0.38 12.27 -46.23
C GLU A 452 -0.13 13.01 -44.95
N ALA A 453 -0.22 14.34 -45.00
CA ALA A 453 -0.08 15.18 -43.81
C ALA A 453 -1.25 16.17 -43.69
N LEU A 454 -1.84 16.23 -42.49
CA LEU A 454 -2.94 17.08 -42.12
C LEU A 454 -2.50 18.07 -41.04
N VAL A 455 -2.70 19.36 -41.22
CA VAL A 455 -2.59 20.34 -40.17
C VAL A 455 -3.97 20.68 -39.60
N VAL A 456 -4.07 20.73 -38.29
CA VAL A 456 -5.28 21.11 -37.53
C VAL A 456 -5.09 22.51 -36.97
N THR A 457 -5.90 23.45 -37.45
CA THR A 457 -5.84 24.87 -37.08
C THR A 457 -7.12 25.33 -36.38
N GLY A 458 -7.19 26.57 -35.95
CA GLY A 458 -8.36 27.14 -35.29
C GLY A 458 -8.04 27.89 -34.00
N PRO A 459 -8.98 28.66 -33.45
CA PRO A 459 -8.76 29.46 -32.24
C PRO A 459 -8.43 28.62 -31.01
N SER A 460 -7.87 29.27 -30.00
CA SER A 460 -7.62 28.59 -28.71
C SER A 460 -8.95 28.16 -28.08
N GLY A 461 -9.00 26.90 -27.57
CA GLY A 461 -10.21 26.32 -27.00
C GLY A 461 -11.19 25.69 -28.01
N SER A 462 -10.88 25.67 -29.32
CA SER A 462 -11.73 25.03 -30.35
C SER A 462 -11.77 23.49 -30.29
N GLY A 463 -10.94 22.87 -29.47
CA GLY A 463 -10.95 21.40 -29.31
C GLY A 463 -9.81 20.63 -30.01
N LYS A 464 -8.80 21.31 -30.57
CA LYS A 464 -7.68 20.68 -31.30
C LYS A 464 -6.97 19.58 -30.49
N THR A 465 -6.44 19.92 -29.32
CA THR A 465 -5.80 18.95 -28.42
C THR A 465 -6.80 17.88 -27.93
N THR A 466 -8.09 18.26 -27.78
CA THR A 466 -9.13 17.31 -27.35
C THR A 466 -9.43 16.28 -28.44
N LEU A 467 -9.39 16.67 -29.71
CA LEU A 467 -9.46 15.74 -30.85
C LEU A 467 -8.32 14.72 -30.77
N LEU A 468 -7.07 15.17 -30.65
CA LEU A 468 -5.93 14.25 -30.55
C LEU A 468 -6.05 13.32 -29.33
N ARG A 469 -6.54 13.82 -28.19
CA ARG A 469 -6.80 12.99 -27.00
C ARG A 469 -7.90 11.95 -27.25
N SER A 470 -8.92 12.28 -28.04
CA SER A 470 -9.97 11.34 -28.44
C SER A 470 -9.42 10.23 -29.32
N LEU A 471 -8.60 10.60 -30.33
CA LEU A 471 -7.92 9.63 -31.20
C LEU A 471 -6.93 8.75 -30.42
N ALA A 472 -6.26 9.29 -29.42
CA ALA A 472 -5.38 8.54 -28.51
C ALA A 472 -6.14 7.69 -27.47
N LYS A 473 -7.48 7.64 -27.50
CA LYS A 473 -8.37 6.95 -26.52
C LYS A 473 -8.20 7.44 -25.09
N LEU A 474 -7.85 8.71 -24.94
CA LEU A 474 -7.67 9.35 -23.62
C LEU A 474 -8.90 10.15 -23.19
N TRP A 475 -9.75 10.59 -24.13
CA TRP A 475 -10.90 11.46 -23.86
C TRP A 475 -12.20 10.68 -23.99
N PRO A 476 -12.99 10.52 -22.90
CA PRO A 476 -14.17 9.65 -22.90
C PRO A 476 -15.45 10.32 -23.44
N PHE A 477 -15.46 11.63 -23.70
CA PHE A 477 -16.63 12.37 -24.19
C PHE A 477 -16.57 12.50 -25.72
N CYS A 478 -16.48 11.36 -26.40
CA CYS A 478 -16.43 11.26 -27.86
C CYS A 478 -17.29 10.10 -28.35
N HIS A 479 -17.78 10.20 -29.58
CA HIS A 479 -18.54 9.15 -30.25
C HIS A 479 -18.12 9.07 -31.70
N GLY A 480 -18.36 7.93 -32.34
CA GLY A 480 -17.99 7.64 -33.73
C GLY A 480 -17.06 6.45 -33.83
N ALA A 481 -16.61 6.18 -35.05
CA ALA A 481 -15.66 5.11 -35.34
C ALA A 481 -14.38 5.67 -35.96
N MET A 482 -13.27 4.98 -35.71
CA MET A 482 -12.01 5.22 -36.39
C MET A 482 -11.43 3.90 -36.90
N HIS A 483 -10.98 3.92 -38.14
CA HIS A 483 -10.17 2.86 -38.71
C HIS A 483 -8.72 3.32 -38.63
N PHE A 484 -7.86 2.46 -38.07
CA PHE A 484 -6.55 2.91 -37.64
C PHE A 484 -5.61 1.71 -37.54
N PRO A 485 -4.30 1.84 -37.82
CA PRO A 485 -3.35 0.77 -37.55
C PRO A 485 -3.41 0.37 -36.09
N MET A 486 -3.79 -0.87 -35.77
CA MET A 486 -4.15 -1.30 -34.43
C MET A 486 -2.95 -1.57 -33.50
N ASP A 487 -1.74 -1.74 -34.03
CA ASP A 487 -0.57 -1.93 -33.18
C ASP A 487 -0.20 -0.60 -32.50
N GLU A 488 -0.25 -0.57 -31.17
CA GLU A 488 0.10 0.62 -30.38
C GLU A 488 1.53 1.12 -30.64
N ASN A 489 2.43 0.27 -31.15
CA ASN A 489 3.78 0.65 -31.53
C ASN A 489 3.85 1.33 -32.92
N GLU A 490 2.80 1.24 -33.72
CA GLU A 490 2.73 1.83 -35.06
C GLU A 490 2.22 3.27 -35.06
N THR A 491 1.80 3.77 -33.89
CA THR A 491 1.25 5.11 -33.73
C THR A 491 1.93 5.85 -32.60
N LEU A 492 2.27 7.13 -32.81
CA LEU A 492 2.93 7.94 -31.79
C LEU A 492 2.24 9.30 -31.64
N PHE A 493 1.89 9.66 -30.40
CA PHE A 493 1.34 10.97 -30.04
C PHE A 493 2.37 11.76 -29.25
N LEU A 494 2.74 12.94 -29.76
CA LEU A 494 3.67 13.84 -29.10
C LEU A 494 2.91 15.06 -28.56
N SER A 495 3.01 15.23 -27.25
CA SER A 495 2.45 16.41 -26.57
C SER A 495 3.38 17.61 -26.66
N GLN A 496 2.85 18.80 -26.40
CA GLN A 496 3.59 20.06 -26.34
C GLN A 496 4.81 20.00 -25.40
N LEU A 497 4.66 19.34 -24.23
CA LEU A 497 5.75 19.02 -23.31
C LEU A 497 5.96 17.51 -23.33
N PRO A 498 7.04 17.03 -23.96
CA PRO A 498 7.33 15.61 -24.03
C PRO A 498 7.67 15.01 -22.66
N TYR A 499 7.20 13.80 -22.40
CA TYR A 499 7.57 13.08 -21.20
C TYR A 499 9.04 12.65 -21.25
N VAL A 500 9.78 12.97 -20.18
CA VAL A 500 11.18 12.59 -19.99
C VAL A 500 11.24 11.59 -18.82
N PRO A 501 11.49 10.29 -19.09
CA PRO A 501 11.61 9.28 -18.05
C PRO A 501 12.85 9.50 -17.18
N LEU A 502 12.80 8.99 -15.94
CA LEU A 502 13.97 8.90 -15.08
C LEU A 502 14.93 7.82 -15.61
N GLY A 503 16.23 8.06 -15.52
CA GLY A 503 17.27 7.11 -15.92
C GLY A 503 18.42 7.75 -16.67
N ASP A 504 19.13 6.94 -17.45
CA ASP A 504 20.18 7.41 -18.34
C ASP A 504 19.61 8.08 -19.61
N LEU A 505 20.44 8.83 -20.31
CA LEU A 505 20.01 9.50 -21.54
C LEU A 505 19.58 8.49 -22.62
N ARG A 506 20.13 7.29 -22.60
CA ARG A 506 19.76 6.18 -23.47
C ARG A 506 18.27 5.81 -23.31
N ALA A 507 17.81 5.68 -22.05
CA ALA A 507 16.41 5.43 -21.73
C ALA A 507 15.51 6.60 -22.19
N VAL A 508 15.97 7.82 -21.98
CA VAL A 508 15.26 9.04 -22.40
C VAL A 508 15.04 9.06 -23.91
N VAL A 509 16.06 8.79 -24.70
CA VAL A 509 15.97 8.84 -26.18
C VAL A 509 15.23 7.62 -26.75
N SER A 510 15.38 6.44 -26.14
CA SER A 510 14.74 5.20 -26.63
C SER A 510 13.25 5.10 -26.27
N TYR A 511 12.72 5.90 -25.34
CA TYR A 511 11.33 5.83 -24.92
C TYR A 511 10.34 6.03 -26.10
N PRO A 512 9.26 5.23 -26.23
CA PRO A 512 8.73 4.21 -25.29
C PRO A 512 9.38 2.82 -25.41
N SER A 513 10.31 2.61 -26.35
CA SER A 513 10.99 1.34 -26.52
C SER A 513 11.84 0.97 -25.30
N LYS A 514 12.02 -0.33 -25.07
CA LYS A 514 12.90 -0.80 -23.98
C LYS A 514 14.35 -0.40 -24.23
N VAL A 515 15.08 -0.10 -23.18
CA VAL A 515 16.53 0.14 -23.25
C VAL A 515 17.21 -1.09 -23.88
N GLY A 516 18.10 -0.83 -24.87
CA GLY A 516 18.78 -1.88 -25.62
C GLY A 516 18.06 -2.35 -26.90
N THR A 517 16.86 -1.84 -27.20
CA THR A 517 16.18 -2.08 -28.50
C THR A 517 16.95 -1.43 -29.66
N HIS A 518 17.50 -0.24 -29.43
CA HIS A 518 18.27 0.51 -30.43
C HIS A 518 19.76 0.45 -30.11
N THR A 519 20.61 0.37 -31.17
CA THR A 519 22.06 0.39 -31.00
C THR A 519 22.56 1.78 -30.64
N ASP A 520 23.71 1.87 -29.97
CA ASP A 520 24.35 3.15 -29.63
C ASP A 520 24.61 4.02 -30.86
N GLU A 521 24.97 3.41 -31.97
CA GLU A 521 25.21 4.10 -33.23
C GLU A 521 23.93 4.75 -33.76
N ALA A 522 22.78 4.03 -33.69
CA ALA A 522 21.49 4.57 -34.07
C ALA A 522 21.10 5.76 -33.19
N LEU A 523 21.27 5.64 -31.85
CA LEU A 523 20.96 6.72 -30.90
C LEU A 523 21.83 7.96 -31.17
N ARG A 524 23.13 7.78 -31.36
CA ARG A 524 24.06 8.88 -31.68
C ARG A 524 23.73 9.55 -32.99
N THR A 525 23.42 8.75 -34.03
CA THR A 525 23.05 9.25 -35.37
C THR A 525 21.80 10.11 -35.29
N VAL A 526 20.78 9.65 -34.59
CA VAL A 526 19.50 10.38 -34.48
C VAL A 526 19.68 11.66 -33.66
N LEU A 527 20.43 11.64 -32.55
CA LEU A 527 20.74 12.85 -31.79
C LEU A 527 21.48 13.90 -32.66
N GLY A 528 22.37 13.47 -33.54
CA GLY A 528 23.02 14.34 -34.50
C GLY A 528 22.02 14.95 -35.51
N LYS A 529 21.10 14.14 -36.06
CA LYS A 529 20.08 14.58 -37.01
C LYS A 529 19.11 15.61 -36.44
N VAL A 530 18.74 15.48 -35.16
CA VAL A 530 17.86 16.44 -34.48
C VAL A 530 18.60 17.63 -33.84
N ALA A 531 19.82 17.89 -34.27
CA ALA A 531 20.67 19.00 -33.80
C ALA A 531 20.98 18.98 -32.29
N LEU A 532 21.21 17.78 -31.71
CA LEU A 532 21.65 17.57 -30.33
C LEU A 532 23.05 16.90 -30.25
N PRO A 533 24.08 17.41 -30.96
CA PRO A 533 25.39 16.75 -31.03
C PRO A 533 26.13 16.72 -29.68
N HIS A 534 25.84 17.67 -28.78
CA HIS A 534 26.45 17.74 -27.45
C HIS A 534 25.98 16.61 -26.50
N LEU A 535 24.87 15.93 -26.82
CA LEU A 535 24.35 14.80 -26.04
C LEU A 535 24.89 13.44 -26.50
N VAL A 536 25.51 13.35 -27.69
CA VAL A 536 25.95 12.10 -28.31
C VAL A 536 26.90 11.28 -27.42
N ASN A 537 27.74 11.91 -26.61
CA ASN A 537 28.70 11.27 -25.74
C ASN A 537 28.18 11.09 -24.29
N ARG A 538 26.92 11.43 -24.02
CA ARG A 538 26.31 11.42 -22.67
C ARG A 538 25.25 10.31 -22.50
N LEU A 539 25.21 9.31 -23.38
CA LEU A 539 24.16 8.28 -23.41
C LEU A 539 24.03 7.50 -22.09
N ASP A 540 25.14 7.24 -21.40
CA ASP A 540 25.18 6.46 -20.16
C ASP A 540 25.07 7.34 -18.89
N GLU A 541 24.95 8.64 -19.06
CA GLU A 541 24.84 9.58 -17.95
C GLU A 541 23.41 9.53 -17.35
N VAL A 542 23.35 9.30 -16.03
CA VAL A 542 22.09 9.28 -15.26
C VAL A 542 21.91 10.62 -14.58
N ASP A 543 20.83 11.32 -14.94
CA ASP A 543 20.49 12.63 -14.40
C ASP A 543 18.95 12.83 -14.40
N ASP A 544 18.49 13.93 -13.81
CA ASP A 544 17.12 14.44 -13.98
C ASP A 544 17.02 15.20 -15.31
N TRP A 545 17.01 14.45 -16.40
CA TRP A 545 17.02 14.99 -17.76
C TRP A 545 15.86 15.95 -18.05
N ALA A 546 14.75 15.82 -17.33
CA ALA A 546 13.63 16.76 -17.45
C ALA A 546 14.01 18.19 -16.99
N LYS A 547 14.99 18.32 -16.08
CA LYS A 547 15.51 19.61 -15.63
C LYS A 547 16.77 20.05 -16.38
N VAL A 548 17.56 19.09 -16.85
CA VAL A 548 18.82 19.36 -17.60
C VAL A 548 18.52 19.86 -19.00
N LEU A 549 17.55 19.25 -19.69
CA LEU A 549 17.18 19.62 -21.05
C LEU A 549 16.25 20.85 -21.05
N SER A 550 16.58 21.84 -21.85
CA SER A 550 15.68 22.94 -22.16
C SER A 550 14.40 22.43 -22.86
N PRO A 551 13.26 23.15 -22.80
CA PRO A 551 12.03 22.73 -23.48
C PRO A 551 12.23 22.44 -24.96
N GLY A 552 13.02 23.23 -25.68
CA GLY A 552 13.35 22.99 -27.09
C GLY A 552 14.21 21.73 -27.31
N GLU A 553 15.11 21.39 -26.39
CA GLU A 553 15.85 20.12 -26.45
C GLU A 553 14.97 18.92 -26.17
N GLN A 554 14.04 19.03 -25.21
CA GLN A 554 13.04 17.98 -24.95
C GLN A 554 12.17 17.72 -26.19
N GLN A 555 11.72 18.76 -26.89
CA GLN A 555 10.96 18.64 -28.15
C GLN A 555 11.80 17.96 -29.24
N ARG A 556 13.09 18.33 -29.40
CA ARG A 556 13.98 17.64 -30.35
C ARG A 556 14.23 16.18 -29.98
N VAL A 557 14.32 15.81 -28.72
CA VAL A 557 14.37 14.41 -28.26
C VAL A 557 13.07 13.67 -28.66
N ALA A 558 11.90 14.31 -28.60
CA ALA A 558 10.66 13.70 -29.06
C ALA A 558 10.69 13.40 -30.57
N PHE A 559 11.24 14.28 -31.39
CA PHE A 559 11.47 14.02 -32.82
C PHE A 559 12.49 12.88 -33.03
N ALA A 560 13.54 12.78 -32.20
CA ALA A 560 14.45 11.66 -32.22
C ALA A 560 13.73 10.32 -32.01
N ARG A 561 12.76 10.28 -31.10
CA ARG A 561 11.92 9.10 -30.86
C ARG A 561 11.08 8.72 -32.07
N VAL A 562 10.50 9.68 -32.79
CA VAL A 562 9.77 9.41 -34.06
C VAL A 562 10.67 8.72 -35.08
N LEU A 563 11.90 9.23 -35.27
CA LEU A 563 12.87 8.66 -36.20
C LEU A 563 13.34 7.24 -35.82
N LEU A 564 13.42 6.96 -34.49
CA LEU A 564 13.78 5.63 -33.98
C LEU A 564 12.63 4.63 -34.08
N THR A 565 11.42 5.06 -33.74
CA THR A 565 10.23 4.20 -33.70
C THR A 565 9.70 3.91 -35.09
N ARG A 566 9.84 4.86 -36.06
CA ARG A 566 9.34 4.82 -37.42
C ARG A 566 7.85 4.43 -37.49
N PRO A 567 6.96 5.19 -36.84
CA PRO A 567 5.54 4.87 -36.75
C PRO A 567 4.86 5.01 -38.11
N LYS A 568 3.76 4.29 -38.35
CA LYS A 568 2.88 4.48 -39.53
C LYS A 568 2.12 5.80 -39.45
N ALA A 569 1.79 6.25 -38.24
CA ALA A 569 1.13 7.53 -38.01
C ALA A 569 1.76 8.28 -36.82
N VAL A 570 1.96 9.59 -36.98
CA VAL A 570 2.45 10.47 -35.93
C VAL A 570 1.54 11.68 -35.74
N PHE A 571 1.23 11.99 -34.48
CA PHE A 571 0.38 13.11 -34.07
C PHE A 571 1.20 14.09 -33.24
N PHE A 572 1.29 15.32 -33.72
CA PHE A 572 2.01 16.42 -33.07
C PHE A 572 1.03 17.42 -32.45
N ASP A 573 1.03 17.57 -31.13
CA ASP A 573 0.25 18.60 -30.41
C ASP A 573 1.15 19.76 -30.03
N GLU A 574 1.28 20.77 -30.87
CA GLU A 574 2.17 21.94 -30.69
C GLU A 574 3.62 21.55 -30.30
N SER A 575 4.11 20.43 -30.82
CA SER A 575 5.36 19.78 -30.37
C SER A 575 6.63 20.53 -30.78
N THR A 576 6.52 21.67 -31.47
CA THR A 576 7.59 22.56 -31.88
C THR A 576 7.49 23.98 -31.29
N SER A 577 6.55 24.19 -30.35
CA SER A 577 6.25 25.51 -29.80
C SER A 577 7.43 26.21 -29.11
N ALA A 578 8.43 25.46 -28.60
CA ALA A 578 9.64 25.96 -27.97
C ALA A 578 10.84 26.08 -28.93
N LEU A 579 10.64 25.85 -30.22
CA LEU A 579 11.67 25.93 -31.25
C LEU A 579 11.55 27.21 -32.07
N ASP A 580 12.68 27.64 -32.64
CA ASP A 580 12.69 28.67 -33.68
C ASP A 580 12.21 28.08 -35.01
N GLU A 581 11.78 28.96 -35.94
CA GLU A 581 11.21 28.56 -37.23
C GLU A 581 12.17 27.73 -38.09
N GLY A 582 13.49 27.98 -38.01
CA GLY A 582 14.48 27.25 -38.76
C GLY A 582 14.65 25.80 -38.30
N LEU A 583 14.68 25.58 -36.97
CA LEU A 583 14.71 24.24 -36.39
C LEU A 583 13.40 23.50 -36.61
N GLU A 584 12.26 24.17 -36.49
CA GLU A 584 10.95 23.61 -36.78
C GLU A 584 10.86 23.08 -38.21
N MET A 585 11.19 23.94 -39.20
CA MET A 585 11.22 23.56 -40.60
C MET A 585 12.16 22.37 -40.88
N MET A 586 13.37 22.41 -40.30
CA MET A 586 14.34 21.31 -40.44
C MET A 586 13.80 19.98 -39.90
N LEU A 587 13.13 19.98 -38.75
CA LEU A 587 12.59 18.75 -38.15
C LEU A 587 11.41 18.18 -38.93
N TYR A 588 10.48 19.00 -39.41
CA TYR A 588 9.39 18.55 -40.26
C TYR A 588 9.91 18.00 -41.58
N GLN A 589 10.85 18.70 -42.22
CA GLN A 589 11.51 18.22 -43.42
C GLN A 589 12.24 16.89 -43.21
N LEU A 590 12.92 16.74 -42.05
CA LEU A 590 13.59 15.50 -41.69
C LEU A 590 12.61 14.34 -41.54
N VAL A 591 11.46 14.53 -40.88
CA VAL A 591 10.42 13.50 -40.74
C VAL A 591 9.86 13.13 -42.11
N ARG A 592 9.52 14.12 -42.95
CA ARG A 592 8.97 13.86 -44.29
C ARG A 592 9.95 13.15 -45.22
N THR A 593 11.27 13.39 -45.05
CA THR A 593 12.31 12.77 -45.91
C THR A 593 12.67 11.36 -45.43
N GLU A 594 12.79 11.15 -44.11
CA GLU A 594 13.22 9.85 -43.56
C GLU A 594 12.06 8.86 -43.42
N LEU A 595 10.82 9.37 -43.34
CA LEU A 595 9.60 8.59 -43.13
C LEU A 595 8.50 9.00 -44.15
N PRO A 596 8.71 8.78 -45.44
CA PRO A 596 7.79 9.27 -46.49
C PRO A 596 6.41 8.64 -46.43
N ASP A 597 6.29 7.40 -45.94
CA ASP A 597 5.02 6.66 -45.83
C ASP A 597 4.28 6.92 -44.49
N THR A 598 4.89 7.67 -43.55
CA THR A 598 4.25 8.00 -42.26
C THR A 598 3.19 9.08 -42.48
N THR A 599 1.96 8.80 -42.04
CA THR A 599 0.90 9.81 -41.96
C THR A 599 1.17 10.78 -40.82
N VAL A 600 1.12 12.08 -41.10
CA VAL A 600 1.44 13.14 -40.13
C VAL A 600 0.20 13.98 -39.84
N VAL A 601 -0.16 14.11 -38.56
CA VAL A 601 -1.23 15.01 -38.12
C VAL A 601 -0.65 16.02 -37.14
N SER A 602 -0.68 17.30 -37.45
CA SER A 602 -0.07 18.34 -36.64
C SER A 602 -1.09 19.38 -36.18
N VAL A 603 -1.12 19.68 -34.90
CA VAL A 603 -1.79 20.88 -34.37
C VAL A 603 -0.75 21.99 -34.34
N SER A 604 -0.97 23.05 -35.12
CA SER A 604 -0.08 24.22 -35.18
C SER A 604 -0.85 25.50 -35.50
N HIS A 605 -0.24 26.63 -35.17
CA HIS A 605 -0.70 27.98 -35.54
C HIS A 605 0.34 28.71 -36.40
N ARG A 606 1.39 28.00 -36.83
CA ARG A 606 2.50 28.58 -37.58
C ARG A 606 2.42 28.19 -39.05
N SER A 607 2.56 29.17 -39.95
CA SER A 607 2.59 28.97 -41.38
C SER A 607 3.78 28.11 -41.85
N THR A 608 4.88 28.10 -41.11
CA THR A 608 6.05 27.24 -41.37
C THR A 608 5.71 25.76 -41.29
N VAL A 609 4.72 25.35 -40.47
CA VAL A 609 4.26 23.97 -40.36
C VAL A 609 3.32 23.63 -41.54
N GLU A 610 2.45 24.56 -41.95
CA GLU A 610 1.48 24.36 -43.01
C GLU A 610 2.15 23.93 -44.33
N GLN A 611 3.34 24.44 -44.65
CA GLN A 611 4.11 24.11 -45.86
C GLN A 611 4.48 22.62 -45.96
N HIS A 612 4.45 21.88 -44.87
CA HIS A 612 4.75 20.43 -44.86
C HIS A 612 3.49 19.55 -44.92
N HIS A 613 2.30 20.16 -45.08
CA HIS A 613 1.01 19.47 -45.04
C HIS A 613 0.23 19.69 -46.34
N GLN A 614 -0.55 18.69 -46.74
CA GLN A 614 -1.38 18.72 -47.96
C GLN A 614 -2.83 19.10 -47.65
N GLN A 615 -3.27 18.93 -46.42
CA GLN A 615 -4.64 19.19 -45.99
C GLN A 615 -4.65 20.06 -44.71
N GLU A 616 -5.65 20.91 -44.61
CA GLU A 616 -5.93 21.70 -43.41
C GLU A 616 -7.33 21.41 -42.91
N LEU A 617 -7.43 21.07 -41.61
CA LEU A 617 -8.68 20.99 -40.86
C LEU A 617 -8.80 22.21 -39.94
N GLU A 618 -9.58 23.18 -40.32
CA GLU A 618 -9.86 24.37 -39.55
C GLU A 618 -11.05 24.12 -38.59
N LEU A 619 -10.84 24.18 -37.27
CA LEU A 619 -11.89 24.14 -36.27
C LEU A 619 -12.36 25.57 -35.95
N LEU A 620 -13.63 25.90 -36.23
CA LEU A 620 -14.13 27.26 -36.15
C LEU A 620 -14.48 27.71 -34.72
N GLY A 621 -14.53 26.78 -33.74
CA GLY A 621 -14.76 27.08 -32.32
C GLY A 621 -16.22 27.09 -31.86
N ASP A 622 -17.15 26.99 -32.80
CA ASP A 622 -18.60 26.85 -32.58
C ASP A 622 -19.11 25.41 -32.73
N GLY A 623 -18.19 24.46 -32.82
CA GLY A 623 -18.46 23.04 -33.08
C GLY A 623 -18.33 22.67 -34.57
N THR A 624 -18.32 23.66 -35.47
CA THR A 624 -18.17 23.40 -36.93
C THR A 624 -16.70 23.37 -37.36
N TRP A 625 -16.45 22.75 -38.47
CA TRP A 625 -15.12 22.59 -39.04
C TRP A 625 -15.13 22.75 -40.57
N ARG A 626 -13.96 23.02 -41.12
CA ARG A 626 -13.73 23.09 -42.58
C ARG A 626 -12.50 22.28 -42.95
N LEU A 627 -12.59 21.44 -43.94
CA LEU A 627 -11.46 20.71 -44.50
C LEU A 627 -11.10 21.31 -45.87
N THR A 628 -9.86 21.75 -46.03
CA THR A 628 -9.34 22.35 -47.28
C THR A 628 -8.05 21.67 -47.69
N ARG A 629 -7.77 21.58 -49.00
CA ARG A 629 -6.45 21.21 -49.51
C ARG A 629 -5.58 22.44 -49.58
N ILE A 630 -4.37 22.33 -49.08
CA ILE A 630 -3.35 23.38 -49.22
C ILE A 630 -2.79 23.24 -50.66
N GLU A 631 -2.98 24.28 -51.50
CA GLU A 631 -2.40 24.32 -52.84
C GLU A 631 -0.93 24.72 -52.72
N ASP A 632 -0.03 24.02 -53.43
CA ASP A 632 1.37 24.45 -53.53
C ASP A 632 1.39 25.82 -54.30
N GLU A 633 2.20 26.77 -53.82
CA GLU A 633 2.35 28.10 -54.42
C GLU A 633 2.74 28.06 -55.93
N ASP A 634 3.11 26.89 -56.47
CA ASP A 634 3.47 26.66 -57.85
C ASP A 634 2.30 26.22 -58.79
N GLY A 635 1.04 26.19 -58.30
CA GLY A 635 -0.14 26.01 -59.18
C GLY A 635 -0.24 24.68 -59.93
N ALA A 636 0.46 23.62 -59.56
CA ALA A 636 0.34 22.31 -60.16
C ALA A 636 -0.52 21.38 -59.28
N PRO A 637 -1.63 20.79 -59.79
CA PRO A 637 -2.43 19.86 -59.00
C PRO A 637 -1.60 18.63 -58.66
N ALA A 638 -1.51 18.33 -57.35
CA ALA A 638 -0.87 17.11 -56.87
C ALA A 638 -1.45 15.91 -57.64
N ARG A 639 -0.60 15.07 -58.21
CA ARG A 639 -1.01 13.87 -58.94
C ARG A 639 -1.73 12.90 -58.00
N VAL A 640 -2.95 12.53 -58.45
CA VAL A 640 -3.83 11.51 -57.87
C VAL A 640 -3.13 10.16 -57.75
#